data_6a57f65c4160f552cb303734c4041c5b
#
_entry.id   6a57f65c4160f552cb303734c4041c5b
#
_cell.length_a   1.000
_cell.length_b   1.000
_cell.length_c   1.000
_cell.angle_alpha   90.00
_cell.angle_beta   90.00
_cell.angle_gamma   90.00
#
_symmetry.space_group_name_H-M   'P 1'
#
loop_
_entity.id
_entity.type
_entity.pdbx_description
1 polymer ?
#
loop_
_entity_poly.entity_id
_entity_poly.type
_entity_poly.pdbx_seq_one_letter_code
_entity_poly.pdbx_strand_id
1 'polypeptide(L)'
;MILILILMLLSYTAFSQDNSSKNLSLVKSDVAIAVDGFIDDAWHSADSADGFVQFQPYNGKESLRRTVAKIITTENSLYCLIVCYDDRDNIEVNTGKLDDFTGDVVSLMLDTFNDKKTAYKFAVNSSGVRMDARMLDDGRNRDYTWDGIWFAESQVYNWGYVVEMEVPYKSIQYDETLSSWGLDFDRWIPALNEDSYWCAYELNEGQRISKFGSLTFNNFTPSVKGLNLEVYPVGISKATYLYDNKYKIEPNAGLDIFYNPSPKLTLMFTLNPDFAQIEADPFSFNISRYETYFNERRPFFTEGSEIFMPSGRERSSGFYRPLELFYSRRIGKKLIDGSEVPLITGTKVFGRLDDWEYGGFLALTGKKNYSYLSHNLSEPQAFFGSVSLKKTIYGNSTLGLLYVGKHTSDGYSGVLDIDGAFRESNWQLAYQFARSFRNSEGDFASSIGFKHGTENWFTAIKGRYIGENFDVNEVGFVPWLGTGEVVALTGPVWYFDEGYIQDCGLFFGGELNYNKEDQFTDHLGVLGLNMFFRDNWRYEIVFVSGKFKELDKKFNSYEISLGTSINTSPTWSLDTWTGYSKTYNFLRDYLAFYSWAGFSFSFKAAEILRLGTSFDAWIEGNPYNKIEEITYNARPYFSLTPVNDLNLRLYVDNLYLSSTKKLEQMIIGFLFAYNFSPKSWIYLAVNEFRDRSPEFDPVRNILETRLHVMNRAAVLKLKYLYYF
;
A
#
# COMPACT_ATOMS: atom_id res chain seq x y z
N MET A 1 31.24 21.16 -8.39
CA MET A 1 29.90 20.93 -7.82
C MET A 1 29.79 19.60 -7.07
N ILE A 2 30.21 18.47 -7.61
CA ILE A 2 30.23 17.14 -6.94
C ILE A 2 31.12 17.12 -5.69
N LEU A 3 32.29 17.79 -5.70
CA LEU A 3 33.21 17.83 -4.58
C LEU A 3 32.69 18.67 -3.39
N ILE A 4 31.85 19.68 -3.66
CA ILE A 4 31.21 20.51 -2.62
C ILE A 4 30.05 19.74 -1.96
N LEU A 5 29.36 18.89 -2.72
CA LEU A 5 28.34 17.98 -2.17
C LEU A 5 28.95 16.92 -1.22
N ILE A 6 30.14 16.40 -1.56
CA ILE A 6 30.86 15.42 -0.73
C ILE A 6 31.43 16.08 0.55
N LEU A 7 31.84 17.33 0.50
CA LEU A 7 32.33 18.07 1.68
C LEU A 7 31.22 18.51 2.64
N MET A 8 29.97 18.70 2.19
CA MET A 8 28.83 18.96 3.05
C MET A 8 28.32 17.70 3.78
N LEU A 9 28.68 16.51 3.32
CA LEU A 9 28.32 15.22 3.95
C LEU A 9 29.21 14.83 5.15
N LEU A 10 30.27 15.59 5.44
CA LEU A 10 31.28 15.21 6.43
C LEU A 10 31.20 15.93 7.79
N SER A 11 30.19 16.74 8.06
CA SER A 11 30.13 17.43 9.35
C SER A 11 28.71 17.68 9.85
N TYR A 12 28.12 16.68 10.47
CA TYR A 12 27.13 16.88 11.54
C TYR A 12 26.96 15.56 12.30
N THR A 13 27.52 15.50 13.50
CA THR A 13 27.10 14.51 14.51
C THR A 13 25.80 15.01 15.09
N ALA A 14 24.68 14.54 14.57
CA ALA A 14 23.38 14.68 15.22
C ALA A 14 23.43 13.91 16.55
N PHE A 15 22.97 14.51 17.63
CA PHE A 15 22.65 13.79 18.85
C PHE A 15 21.42 12.93 18.54
N SER A 16 21.63 11.70 18.11
CA SER A 16 20.58 10.70 17.97
C SER A 16 20.13 10.26 19.36
N GLN A 17 18.82 10.18 19.61
CA GLN A 17 18.31 9.53 20.81
C GLN A 17 18.82 8.09 20.84
N ASP A 18 19.49 7.73 21.95
CA ASP A 18 20.15 6.43 22.11
C ASP A 18 19.18 5.44 22.76
N ASN A 19 18.69 4.47 21.96
CA ASN A 19 17.85 3.37 22.43
C ASN A 19 18.66 2.14 22.85
N SER A 20 19.98 2.24 22.97
CA SER A 20 20.85 1.10 23.31
C SER A 20 20.54 0.47 24.68
N SER A 21 19.90 1.21 25.58
CA SER A 21 19.44 0.71 26.89
C SER A 21 18.12 -0.08 26.80
N LYS A 22 17.38 -0.02 25.69
CA LYS A 22 16.13 -0.73 25.49
C LYS A 22 16.42 -2.18 25.12
N ASN A 23 16.41 -3.06 26.11
CA ASN A 23 16.69 -4.48 25.94
C ASN A 23 15.74 -5.32 26.80
N LEU A 24 15.20 -6.40 26.23
CA LEU A 24 14.47 -7.44 26.95
C LEU A 24 15.19 -8.77 26.80
N SER A 25 15.19 -9.57 27.86
CA SER A 25 15.67 -10.95 27.86
C SER A 25 14.49 -11.89 27.60
N LEU A 26 14.61 -12.71 26.56
CA LEU A 26 13.60 -13.70 26.25
C LEU A 26 13.69 -14.87 27.23
N VAL A 27 12.59 -15.15 27.92
CA VAL A 27 12.45 -16.26 28.88
C VAL A 27 11.61 -17.37 28.23
N LYS A 28 12.13 -18.61 28.31
CA LYS A 28 11.37 -19.79 27.88
C LYS A 28 10.40 -20.22 28.99
N SER A 29 9.13 -20.38 28.63
CA SER A 29 8.10 -20.97 29.50
C SER A 29 7.92 -22.44 29.18
N ASP A 30 7.89 -23.27 30.22
CA ASP A 30 7.53 -24.70 30.13
C ASP A 30 6.02 -24.92 30.32
N VAL A 31 5.28 -23.88 30.70
CA VAL A 31 3.84 -23.89 30.90
C VAL A 31 3.16 -23.43 29.58
N ALA A 32 2.10 -24.11 29.21
CA ALA A 32 1.25 -23.68 28.11
C ALA A 32 0.62 -22.30 28.42
N ILE A 33 0.63 -21.42 27.44
CA ILE A 33 0.06 -20.08 27.54
C ILE A 33 -1.23 -20.09 26.74
N ALA A 34 -2.32 -19.67 27.38
CA ALA A 34 -3.57 -19.43 26.69
C ALA A 34 -3.57 -18.01 26.12
N VAL A 35 -3.98 -17.85 24.86
CA VAL A 35 -4.20 -16.54 24.27
C VAL A 35 -5.69 -16.21 24.45
N ASP A 36 -6.03 -15.59 25.57
CA ASP A 36 -7.42 -15.33 25.96
C ASP A 36 -7.66 -13.93 26.56
N GLY A 37 -6.58 -13.11 26.64
CA GLY A 37 -6.63 -11.75 27.19
C GLY A 37 -6.61 -11.68 28.72
N PHE A 38 -6.35 -12.80 29.42
CA PHE A 38 -6.15 -12.86 30.86
C PHE A 38 -4.66 -13.02 31.20
N ILE A 39 -4.22 -12.38 32.27
CA ILE A 39 -2.82 -12.41 32.68
C ILE A 39 -2.52 -13.68 33.45
N ASP A 40 -1.85 -14.63 32.83
CA ASP A 40 -1.42 -15.90 33.42
C ASP A 40 -0.21 -15.73 34.35
N ASP A 41 -0.01 -16.70 35.26
CA ASP A 41 1.16 -16.75 36.15
C ASP A 41 2.49 -16.84 35.40
N ALA A 42 2.50 -17.42 34.19
CA ALA A 42 3.69 -17.51 33.34
C ALA A 42 4.32 -16.15 33.06
N TRP A 43 3.53 -15.10 32.98
CA TRP A 43 3.98 -13.74 32.72
C TRP A 43 4.77 -13.10 33.85
N HIS A 44 4.72 -13.65 35.10
CA HIS A 44 5.45 -13.12 36.22
C HIS A 44 6.97 -13.25 36.08
N SER A 45 7.45 -14.25 35.33
CA SER A 45 8.87 -14.51 35.11
C SER A 45 9.49 -13.68 34.00
N ALA A 46 8.68 -13.02 33.17
CA ALA A 46 9.14 -12.27 32.01
C ALA A 46 9.63 -10.86 32.38
N ASP A 47 10.70 -10.42 31.71
CA ASP A 47 11.11 -9.03 31.70
C ASP A 47 9.98 -8.14 31.17
N SER A 48 9.98 -6.88 31.54
CA SER A 48 8.95 -5.92 31.11
C SER A 48 9.55 -4.71 30.41
N ALA A 49 8.99 -4.37 29.25
CA ALA A 49 9.18 -3.10 28.57
C ALA A 49 8.18 -2.09 29.15
N ASP A 50 8.68 -1.03 29.76
CA ASP A 50 7.93 0.09 30.31
C ASP A 50 8.59 1.41 29.86
N GLY A 51 8.02 2.56 30.21
CA GLY A 51 8.58 3.86 29.87
C GLY A 51 8.47 4.17 28.37
N PHE A 52 7.22 4.10 27.85
CA PHE A 52 6.89 4.51 26.49
C PHE A 52 7.00 6.05 26.36
N VAL A 53 7.43 6.48 25.18
CA VAL A 53 7.67 7.88 24.85
C VAL A 53 6.78 8.28 23.68
N GLN A 54 6.15 9.45 23.78
CA GLN A 54 5.32 10.01 22.72
C GLN A 54 6.16 10.32 21.48
N PHE A 55 5.70 9.84 20.34
CA PHE A 55 6.11 10.35 19.04
C PHE A 55 5.27 11.57 18.66
N GLN A 56 3.96 11.49 18.94
CA GLN A 56 3.00 12.59 18.83
C GLN A 56 1.94 12.45 19.93
N PRO A 57 1.28 13.54 20.37
CA PRO A 57 1.39 14.90 19.87
C PRO A 57 2.59 15.70 20.45
N TYR A 58 3.30 15.18 21.48
CA TYR A 58 4.41 15.85 22.13
C TYR A 58 5.67 14.99 22.08
N ASN A 59 6.44 15.12 21.00
CA ASN A 59 7.61 14.28 20.76
C ASN A 59 8.60 14.29 21.91
N GLY A 60 9.08 13.10 22.29
CA GLY A 60 10.08 12.91 23.35
C GLY A 60 9.54 13.02 24.79
N LYS A 61 8.26 13.35 25.01
CA LYS A 61 7.66 13.33 26.35
C LYS A 61 7.20 11.92 26.73
N GLU A 62 7.10 11.65 28.02
CA GLU A 62 6.54 10.39 28.52
C GLU A 62 5.09 10.21 28.04
N SER A 63 4.69 8.97 27.77
CA SER A 63 3.30 8.64 27.44
C SER A 63 2.38 9.02 28.59
N LEU A 64 1.23 9.62 28.26
CA LEU A 64 0.22 10.02 29.24
C LEU A 64 -0.49 8.81 29.88
N ARG A 65 -0.40 7.65 29.28
CA ARG A 65 -1.00 6.39 29.75
C ARG A 65 0.06 5.31 29.81
N ARG A 66 0.20 4.69 30.97
CA ARG A 66 1.18 3.63 31.16
C ARG A 66 0.86 2.42 30.27
N THR A 67 1.89 1.89 29.65
CA THR A 67 1.88 0.66 28.86
C THR A 67 3.01 -0.23 29.35
N VAL A 68 2.74 -1.52 29.52
CA VAL A 68 3.74 -2.51 29.88
C VAL A 68 3.66 -3.66 28.91
N ALA A 69 4.76 -3.98 28.21
CA ALA A 69 4.83 -5.13 27.34
C ALA A 69 5.79 -6.18 27.89
N LYS A 70 5.49 -7.45 27.68
CA LYS A 70 6.29 -8.60 28.07
C LYS A 70 6.37 -9.60 26.95
N ILE A 71 7.48 -10.30 26.85
CA ILE A 71 7.69 -11.36 25.87
C ILE A 71 8.19 -12.62 26.55
N ILE A 72 7.57 -13.75 26.21
CA ILE A 72 8.03 -15.11 26.59
C ILE A 72 7.96 -16.02 25.37
N THR A 73 8.64 -17.14 25.43
CA THR A 73 8.65 -18.11 24.34
C THR A 73 8.35 -19.51 24.83
N THR A 74 7.76 -20.30 23.96
CA THR A 74 7.76 -21.76 24.02
C THR A 74 8.70 -22.34 22.98
N GLU A 75 8.69 -23.64 22.75
CA GLU A 75 9.49 -24.23 21.68
C GLU A 75 9.07 -23.79 20.27
N ASN A 76 7.78 -23.47 20.07
CA ASN A 76 7.19 -23.30 18.74
C ASN A 76 6.71 -21.87 18.45
N SER A 77 6.53 -21.06 19.48
CA SER A 77 5.90 -19.74 19.35
C SER A 77 6.51 -18.72 20.31
N LEU A 78 6.52 -17.47 19.84
CA LEU A 78 6.75 -16.29 20.65
C LEU A 78 5.41 -15.79 21.13
N TYR A 79 5.31 -15.43 22.42
CA TYR A 79 4.13 -14.84 23.02
C TYR A 79 4.43 -13.43 23.50
N CYS A 80 3.48 -12.53 23.30
CA CYS A 80 3.57 -11.15 23.74
C CYS A 80 2.33 -10.78 24.54
N LEU A 81 2.53 -10.21 25.73
CA LEU A 81 1.48 -9.61 26.57
C LEU A 81 1.69 -8.11 26.56
N ILE A 82 0.64 -7.34 26.26
CA ILE A 82 0.67 -5.87 26.38
C ILE A 82 -0.47 -5.44 27.30
N VAL A 83 -0.11 -4.82 28.42
CA VAL A 83 -1.04 -4.28 29.42
C VAL A 83 -1.11 -2.77 29.25
N CYS A 84 -2.29 -2.27 28.91
CA CYS A 84 -2.59 -0.87 28.64
C CYS A 84 -3.44 -0.30 29.74
N TYR A 85 -2.87 0.56 30.59
CA TYR A 85 -3.61 1.23 31.65
C TYR A 85 -4.35 2.45 31.07
N ASP A 86 -5.66 2.53 31.34
CA ASP A 86 -6.52 3.68 31.02
C ASP A 86 -7.87 3.56 31.75
N ASP A 87 -8.62 4.65 31.77
CA ASP A 87 -10.02 4.61 32.21
C ASP A 87 -10.90 3.97 31.12
N ARG A 88 -11.83 3.12 31.52
CA ARG A 88 -12.71 2.37 30.58
C ARG A 88 -13.43 3.27 29.58
N ASP A 89 -13.82 4.47 30.00
CA ASP A 89 -14.59 5.41 29.19
C ASP A 89 -13.73 6.09 28.09
N ASN A 90 -12.40 6.05 28.22
CA ASN A 90 -11.46 6.58 27.23
C ASN A 90 -11.04 5.53 26.17
N ILE A 91 -11.28 4.24 26.45
CA ILE A 91 -10.89 3.16 25.55
C ILE A 91 -11.91 3.04 24.42
N GLU A 92 -11.45 3.25 23.22
CA GLU A 92 -12.26 3.08 22.01
C GLU A 92 -12.28 1.61 21.58
N VAL A 93 -13.42 0.95 21.80
CA VAL A 93 -13.64 -0.46 21.41
C VAL A 93 -14.32 -0.51 20.04
N ASN A 94 -13.69 -1.15 19.05
CA ASN A 94 -14.20 -1.27 17.69
C ASN A 94 -14.07 -2.68 17.17
N THR A 95 -15.16 -3.32 16.81
CA THR A 95 -15.10 -4.52 15.97
C THR A 95 -14.68 -4.13 14.56
N GLY A 96 -13.95 -5.00 13.89
CA GLY A 96 -13.41 -4.74 12.56
C GLY A 96 -13.16 -6.04 11.76
N LYS A 97 -12.94 -5.86 10.48
CA LYS A 97 -12.35 -6.93 9.66
C LYS A 97 -10.85 -6.99 9.93
N LEU A 98 -10.22 -8.11 9.58
CA LEU A 98 -8.76 -8.22 9.51
C LEU A 98 -8.19 -7.01 8.73
N ASP A 99 -7.08 -6.45 9.21
CA ASP A 99 -6.39 -5.27 8.65
C ASP A 99 -7.17 -3.95 8.72
N ASP A 100 -8.15 -3.83 9.60
CA ASP A 100 -8.84 -2.57 9.86
C ASP A 100 -8.29 -1.88 11.11
N PHE A 101 -7.46 -0.86 10.90
CA PHE A 101 -6.77 -0.13 11.96
C PHE A 101 -7.70 0.91 12.60
N THR A 102 -8.44 0.51 13.63
CA THR A 102 -9.42 1.37 14.32
C THR A 102 -9.42 1.17 15.82
N GLY A 103 -9.68 2.24 16.58
CA GLY A 103 -9.74 2.25 18.02
C GLY A 103 -8.38 2.34 18.71
N ASP A 104 -8.31 1.98 19.99
CA ASP A 104 -7.07 1.81 20.72
C ASP A 104 -6.31 0.61 20.19
N VAL A 105 -5.05 0.80 19.78
CA VAL A 105 -4.24 -0.23 19.13
C VAL A 105 -2.89 -0.33 19.77
N VAL A 106 -2.40 -1.55 19.93
CA VAL A 106 -1.00 -1.83 20.31
C VAL A 106 -0.34 -2.70 19.27
N SER A 107 0.99 -2.59 19.16
CA SER A 107 1.74 -3.40 18.22
C SER A 107 3.04 -3.95 18.83
N LEU A 108 3.40 -5.13 18.34
CA LEU A 108 4.72 -5.76 18.48
C LEU A 108 5.45 -5.64 17.15
N MET A 109 6.71 -5.21 17.16
CA MET A 109 7.56 -5.12 15.98
C MET A 109 8.86 -5.89 16.18
N LEU A 110 9.20 -6.76 15.23
CA LEU A 110 10.33 -7.69 15.30
C LEU A 110 11.20 -7.61 14.05
N ASP A 111 12.45 -7.21 14.21
CA ASP A 111 13.50 -7.38 13.20
C ASP A 111 14.19 -8.73 13.43
N THR A 112 13.67 -9.76 12.80
CA THR A 112 14.05 -11.16 12.99
C THR A 112 15.36 -11.54 12.29
N PHE A 113 15.89 -10.67 11.44
CA PHE A 113 17.20 -10.81 10.79
C PHE A 113 18.26 -9.88 11.41
N ASN A 114 17.86 -8.98 12.30
CA ASN A 114 18.69 -7.91 12.86
C ASN A 114 19.43 -7.13 11.76
N ASP A 115 18.75 -6.99 10.61
CA ASP A 115 19.28 -6.35 9.41
C ASP A 115 19.09 -4.83 9.41
N LYS A 116 18.35 -4.30 10.40
CA LYS A 116 18.03 -2.87 10.58
C LYS A 116 17.35 -2.24 9.36
N LYS A 117 16.73 -3.09 8.55
CA LYS A 117 16.11 -2.72 7.28
C LYS A 117 14.68 -3.21 7.18
N THR A 118 14.42 -4.42 7.68
CA THR A 118 13.10 -5.05 7.60
C THR A 118 12.64 -5.56 8.96
N ALA A 119 11.32 -5.47 9.20
CA ALA A 119 10.70 -5.98 10.42
C ALA A 119 9.28 -6.48 10.13
N TYR A 120 8.76 -7.33 11.00
CA TYR A 120 7.35 -7.66 11.09
C TYR A 120 6.66 -6.73 12.08
N LYS A 121 5.43 -6.34 11.78
CA LYS A 121 4.54 -5.61 12.68
C LYS A 121 3.28 -6.44 12.89
N PHE A 122 2.95 -6.71 14.14
CA PHE A 122 1.72 -7.38 14.58
C PHE A 122 0.95 -6.39 15.44
N ALA A 123 -0.23 -5.98 15.03
CA ALA A 123 -1.03 -5.00 15.72
C ALA A 123 -2.40 -5.56 16.10
N VAL A 124 -2.88 -5.19 17.28
CA VAL A 124 -4.18 -5.63 17.81
C VAL A 124 -4.87 -4.44 18.45
N ASN A 125 -6.16 -4.27 18.16
CA ASN A 125 -6.93 -3.26 18.83
C ASN A 125 -7.57 -3.80 20.13
N SER A 126 -8.17 -2.90 20.90
CA SER A 126 -8.86 -3.22 22.16
C SER A 126 -10.01 -4.23 22.06
N SER A 127 -10.49 -4.55 20.84
CA SER A 127 -11.51 -5.58 20.56
C SER A 127 -10.93 -6.89 20.03
N GLY A 128 -9.59 -7.03 19.90
CA GLY A 128 -8.96 -8.20 19.34
C GLY A 128 -8.90 -8.23 17.80
N VAL A 129 -9.21 -7.12 17.11
CA VAL A 129 -9.00 -7.02 15.65
C VAL A 129 -7.52 -7.00 15.33
N ARG A 130 -7.08 -7.93 14.50
CA ARG A 130 -5.68 -8.11 14.12
C ARG A 130 -5.36 -7.36 12.84
N MET A 131 -4.14 -6.84 12.78
CA MET A 131 -3.54 -6.29 11.58
C MET A 131 -2.07 -6.64 11.56
N ASP A 132 -1.55 -7.03 10.41
CA ASP A 132 -0.13 -7.27 10.26
C ASP A 132 0.46 -6.53 9.06
N ALA A 133 1.79 -6.40 9.06
CA ALA A 133 2.51 -5.78 7.98
C ALA A 133 4.00 -6.18 7.98
N ARG A 134 4.63 -6.06 6.81
CA ARG A 134 6.08 -6.00 6.73
C ARG A 134 6.55 -4.55 6.65
N MET A 135 7.46 -4.20 7.53
CA MET A 135 8.17 -2.93 7.50
C MET A 135 9.42 -3.09 6.62
N LEU A 136 9.63 -2.16 5.70
CA LEU A 136 10.65 -2.21 4.67
C LEU A 136 11.45 -0.91 4.63
N ASP A 137 12.65 -0.97 4.04
CA ASP A 137 13.48 0.21 3.81
C ASP A 137 13.74 1.02 5.09
N ASP A 138 14.08 0.32 6.20
CA ASP A 138 14.29 0.93 7.52
C ASP A 138 13.03 1.67 8.04
N GLY A 139 11.84 1.08 7.85
CA GLY A 139 10.55 1.63 8.27
C GLY A 139 9.99 2.75 7.37
N ARG A 140 10.69 3.13 6.29
CA ARG A 140 10.22 4.14 5.34
C ARG A 140 9.05 3.66 4.51
N ASN A 141 8.89 2.35 4.34
CA ASN A 141 7.79 1.72 3.64
C ASN A 141 7.16 0.62 4.49
N ARG A 142 5.88 0.34 4.28
CA ARG A 142 5.13 -0.74 4.94
C ARG A 142 4.27 -1.46 3.91
N ASP A 143 4.38 -2.78 3.91
CA ASP A 143 3.55 -3.67 3.09
C ASP A 143 2.47 -4.30 3.96
N TYR A 144 1.24 -3.79 3.85
CA TYR A 144 0.04 -4.30 4.52
C TYR A 144 -0.66 -5.42 3.72
N THR A 145 -0.06 -5.90 2.64
CA THR A 145 -0.60 -7.03 1.88
C THR A 145 -0.05 -8.36 2.38
N TRP A 146 1.00 -8.32 3.21
CA TRP A 146 1.51 -9.50 3.88
C TRP A 146 0.50 -9.97 4.94
N ASP A 147 0.23 -11.27 4.99
CA ASP A 147 -0.75 -11.90 5.89
C ASP A 147 -0.08 -13.11 6.57
N GLY A 148 0.17 -13.01 7.86
CA GLY A 148 0.77 -14.05 8.70
C GLY A 148 -0.25 -14.98 9.33
N ILE A 149 0.21 -16.16 9.79
CA ILE A 149 -0.59 -17.05 10.64
C ILE A 149 -0.18 -16.78 12.10
N TRP A 150 -0.97 -16.00 12.81
CA TRP A 150 -0.75 -15.67 14.21
C TRP A 150 -2.08 -15.46 14.91
N PHE A 151 -2.06 -15.46 16.24
CA PHE A 151 -3.27 -15.41 17.05
C PHE A 151 -3.17 -14.26 18.05
N ALA A 152 -4.30 -13.67 18.40
CA ALA A 152 -4.38 -12.68 19.43
C ALA A 152 -5.79 -12.58 20.00
N GLU A 153 -5.86 -12.26 21.28
CA GLU A 153 -7.09 -11.94 21.98
C GLU A 153 -6.90 -10.68 22.83
N SER A 154 -7.97 -9.97 23.04
CA SER A 154 -7.99 -8.75 23.86
C SER A 154 -9.15 -8.79 24.85
N GLN A 155 -8.87 -8.36 26.09
CA GLN A 155 -9.89 -8.22 27.13
C GLN A 155 -9.86 -6.81 27.72
N VAL A 156 -11.02 -6.16 27.75
CA VAL A 156 -11.18 -4.81 28.32
C VAL A 156 -11.66 -4.90 29.77
N TYR A 157 -11.01 -4.13 30.66
CA TYR A 157 -11.25 -4.02 32.08
C TYR A 157 -11.63 -2.58 32.47
N ASN A 158 -12.07 -2.35 33.69
CA ASN A 158 -12.33 -1.00 34.17
C ASN A 158 -11.07 -0.11 34.32
N TRP A 159 -9.90 -0.73 34.41
CA TRP A 159 -8.60 -0.08 34.58
C TRP A 159 -7.73 -0.05 33.32
N GLY A 160 -8.23 -0.54 32.20
CA GLY A 160 -7.46 -0.64 30.97
C GLY A 160 -7.88 -1.79 30.07
N TYR A 161 -6.97 -2.27 29.26
CA TYR A 161 -7.15 -3.48 28.47
C TYR A 161 -5.84 -4.27 28.37
N VAL A 162 -5.99 -5.55 28.11
CA VAL A 162 -4.88 -6.49 27.95
C VAL A 162 -4.97 -7.12 26.58
N VAL A 163 -3.84 -7.23 25.91
CA VAL A 163 -3.69 -7.93 24.64
C VAL A 163 -2.68 -9.04 24.81
N GLU A 164 -3.05 -10.25 24.39
CA GLU A 164 -2.14 -11.38 24.25
C GLU A 164 -1.99 -11.75 22.77
N MET A 165 -0.77 -12.02 22.35
CA MET A 165 -0.43 -12.42 20.99
C MET A 165 0.39 -13.70 21.02
N GLU A 166 0.14 -14.60 20.07
CA GLU A 166 0.98 -15.74 19.76
C GLU A 166 1.48 -15.62 18.32
N VAL A 167 2.78 -15.58 18.14
CA VAL A 167 3.46 -15.59 16.84
C VAL A 167 4.22 -16.90 16.68
N PRO A 168 3.66 -17.90 15.96
CA PRO A 168 4.38 -19.15 15.68
C PRO A 168 5.63 -18.87 14.86
N TYR A 169 6.77 -19.46 15.23
CA TYR A 169 8.03 -19.28 14.50
C TYR A 169 7.94 -19.72 13.04
N LYS A 170 7.09 -20.67 12.73
CA LYS A 170 6.80 -21.13 11.37
C LYS A 170 6.09 -20.09 10.49
N SER A 171 5.53 -19.04 11.08
CA SER A 171 4.76 -17.98 10.36
C SER A 171 5.63 -16.81 9.93
N ILE A 172 6.87 -16.74 10.39
CA ILE A 172 7.83 -15.68 10.10
C ILE A 172 9.13 -16.25 9.58
N GLN A 173 9.83 -15.46 8.76
CA GLN A 173 11.20 -15.75 8.38
C GLN A 173 12.16 -15.14 9.42
N TYR A 174 13.24 -15.81 9.76
CA TYR A 174 14.22 -15.33 10.72
C TYR A 174 15.60 -15.96 10.49
N ASP A 175 16.61 -15.39 11.09
CA ASP A 175 17.95 -15.97 11.14
C ASP A 175 18.14 -16.74 12.45
N GLU A 176 18.22 -18.06 12.35
CA GLU A 176 18.40 -18.98 13.48
C GLU A 176 19.80 -18.92 14.13
N THR A 177 20.75 -18.25 13.50
CA THR A 177 22.12 -18.10 14.03
C THR A 177 22.28 -16.92 14.97
N LEU A 178 21.29 -16.03 15.01
CA LEU A 178 21.31 -14.82 15.83
C LEU A 178 21.02 -15.13 17.30
N SER A 179 21.69 -14.40 18.19
CA SER A 179 21.44 -14.40 19.64
C SER A 179 20.49 -13.27 20.09
N SER A 180 20.08 -12.41 19.17
CA SER A 180 19.13 -11.32 19.46
C SER A 180 18.42 -10.86 18.20
N TRP A 181 17.20 -10.36 18.37
CA TRP A 181 16.40 -9.66 17.35
C TRP A 181 16.24 -8.19 17.70
N GLY A 182 15.95 -7.35 16.69
CA GLY A 182 15.46 -5.99 16.95
C GLY A 182 14.02 -6.03 17.45
N LEU A 183 13.70 -5.14 18.41
CA LEU A 183 12.40 -5.12 19.08
C LEU A 183 11.91 -3.68 19.30
N ASP A 184 10.63 -3.46 19.03
CA ASP A 184 9.91 -2.27 19.47
C ASP A 184 8.44 -2.58 19.71
N PHE A 185 7.76 -1.66 20.42
CA PHE A 185 6.32 -1.67 20.65
C PHE A 185 5.76 -0.30 20.36
N ASP A 186 4.50 -0.22 19.91
CA ASP A 186 3.76 1.03 19.85
C ASP A 186 2.38 0.91 20.51
N ARG A 187 1.82 2.06 20.88
CA ARG A 187 0.44 2.23 21.32
C ARG A 187 -0.14 3.49 20.72
N TRP A 188 -1.24 3.35 20.00
CA TRP A 188 -2.10 4.43 19.55
C TRP A 188 -3.29 4.61 20.50
N ILE A 189 -3.49 5.84 21.01
CA ILE A 189 -4.58 6.22 21.93
C ILE A 189 -5.44 7.30 21.25
N PRO A 190 -6.55 6.94 20.60
CA PRO A 190 -7.39 7.88 19.83
C PRO A 190 -7.91 9.04 20.66
N ALA A 191 -8.33 8.79 21.91
CA ALA A 191 -8.85 9.82 22.81
C ALA A 191 -7.87 10.94 23.11
N LEU A 192 -6.57 10.70 22.98
CA LEU A 192 -5.48 11.65 23.24
C LEU A 192 -4.74 12.07 21.97
N ASN A 193 -5.06 11.50 20.81
CA ASN A 193 -4.27 11.59 19.58
C ASN A 193 -2.79 11.23 19.81
N GLU A 194 -2.54 10.33 20.76
CA GLU A 194 -1.21 9.94 21.19
C GLU A 194 -0.75 8.68 20.45
N ASP A 195 0.42 8.79 19.80
CA ASP A 195 1.18 7.66 19.28
C ASP A 195 2.46 7.57 20.08
N SER A 196 2.64 6.52 20.88
CA SER A 196 3.78 6.32 21.76
C SER A 196 4.48 5.01 21.49
N TYR A 197 5.82 5.04 21.60
CA TYR A 197 6.71 3.93 21.31
C TYR A 197 7.55 3.57 22.52
N TRP A 198 7.94 2.32 22.61
CA TRP A 198 8.95 1.91 23.61
C TRP A 198 10.33 2.49 23.29
N CYS A 199 10.71 2.51 21.99
CA CYS A 199 11.88 3.22 21.49
C CYS A 199 11.55 4.68 21.16
N ALA A 200 12.51 5.58 21.29
CA ALA A 200 12.32 6.99 20.99
C ALA A 200 12.75 7.33 19.54
N TYR A 201 12.00 8.20 18.89
CA TYR A 201 12.23 8.64 17.50
C TYR A 201 12.09 10.15 17.37
N GLU A 202 12.86 10.73 16.46
CA GLU A 202 12.73 12.14 16.08
C GLU A 202 11.63 12.32 15.01
N LEU A 203 10.87 13.42 15.08
CA LEU A 203 9.79 13.71 14.14
C LEU A 203 10.26 13.79 12.68
N ASN A 204 11.43 14.38 12.45
CA ASN A 204 12.01 14.54 11.10
C ASN A 204 12.48 13.22 10.48
N GLU A 205 12.76 12.20 11.29
CA GLU A 205 13.17 10.87 10.82
C GLU A 205 11.99 9.91 10.73
N GLY A 206 11.07 9.98 11.71
CA GLY A 206 10.01 9.00 11.91
C GLY A 206 10.54 7.68 12.48
N GLN A 207 9.67 6.69 12.61
CA GLN A 207 10.04 5.35 13.09
C GLN A 207 11.10 4.71 12.18
N ARG A 208 12.19 4.22 12.79
CA ARG A 208 13.31 3.55 12.11
C ARG A 208 13.62 2.20 12.76
N ILE A 209 13.72 1.15 11.93
CA ILE A 209 14.09 -0.20 12.38
C ILE A 209 15.52 -0.20 12.92
N SER A 210 16.39 0.61 12.33
CA SER A 210 17.78 0.79 12.79
C SER A 210 17.91 1.34 14.21
N LYS A 211 16.84 1.91 14.77
CA LYS A 211 16.75 2.45 16.13
C LYS A 211 15.95 1.55 17.09
N PHE A 212 15.57 0.35 16.69
CA PHE A 212 14.92 -0.61 17.57
C PHE A 212 15.82 -0.97 18.74
N GLY A 213 15.22 -1.25 19.87
CA GLY A 213 15.85 -1.96 20.98
C GLY A 213 16.13 -3.41 20.63
N SER A 214 16.46 -4.24 21.61
CA SER A 214 16.82 -5.63 21.37
C SER A 214 16.03 -6.61 22.23
N LEU A 215 15.74 -7.78 21.66
CA LEU A 215 15.26 -8.97 22.33
C LEU A 215 16.38 -9.99 22.35
N THR A 216 16.99 -10.22 23.52
CA THR A 216 18.16 -11.11 23.67
C THR A 216 17.72 -12.52 24.05
N PHE A 217 18.28 -13.53 23.41
CA PHE A 217 17.97 -14.93 23.64
C PHE A 217 18.93 -15.54 24.67
N ASN A 218 18.39 -16.01 25.78
CA ASN A 218 19.15 -16.67 26.84
C ASN A 218 19.01 -18.20 26.69
N ASN A 219 20.03 -18.88 26.18
CA ASN A 219 20.06 -20.33 25.99
C ASN A 219 18.84 -20.89 25.20
N PHE A 220 18.34 -20.14 24.27
CA PHE A 220 17.22 -20.51 23.41
C PHE A 220 17.54 -20.13 21.97
N THR A 221 17.13 -20.98 21.03
CA THR A 221 17.18 -20.67 19.59
C THR A 221 15.83 -21.03 19.00
N PRO A 222 15.15 -20.08 18.33
CA PRO A 222 13.91 -20.38 17.63
C PRO A 222 14.09 -21.53 16.64
N SER A 223 13.15 -22.46 16.63
CA SER A 223 13.19 -23.59 15.69
C SER A 223 11.79 -23.92 15.19
N VAL A 224 11.71 -24.33 13.93
CA VAL A 224 10.44 -24.79 13.33
C VAL A 224 10.42 -26.32 13.39
N LYS A 225 9.35 -26.88 13.97
CA LYS A 225 9.07 -28.31 13.92
C LYS A 225 7.96 -28.59 12.92
N GLY A 226 8.09 -29.65 12.14
CA GLY A 226 7.10 -30.04 11.14
C GLY A 226 7.51 -29.72 9.70
N LEU A 227 6.59 -29.98 8.77
CA LEU A 227 6.88 -29.85 7.32
C LEU A 227 6.81 -28.39 6.85
N ASN A 228 6.16 -27.51 7.61
CA ASN A 228 5.90 -26.10 7.25
C ASN A 228 5.35 -25.93 5.82
N LEU A 229 4.32 -26.72 5.53
CA LEU A 229 3.64 -26.75 4.24
C LEU A 229 2.22 -26.26 4.39
N GLU A 230 1.89 -25.21 3.66
CA GLU A 230 0.54 -24.65 3.56
C GLU A 230 -0.06 -25.01 2.20
N VAL A 231 -1.27 -25.55 2.20
CA VAL A 231 -1.99 -25.92 0.98
C VAL A 231 -3.36 -25.24 0.99
N TYR A 232 -3.63 -24.47 -0.04
CA TYR A 232 -4.86 -23.69 -0.19
C TYR A 232 -5.66 -24.15 -1.40
N PRO A 233 -6.59 -25.09 -1.27
CA PRO A 233 -7.62 -25.29 -2.27
C PRO A 233 -8.55 -24.07 -2.30
N VAL A 234 -8.83 -23.58 -3.50
CA VAL A 234 -9.73 -22.46 -3.75
C VAL A 234 -10.85 -22.93 -4.65
N GLY A 235 -12.08 -22.79 -4.20
CA GLY A 235 -13.27 -23.05 -4.99
C GLY A 235 -13.97 -21.72 -5.32
N ILE A 236 -14.37 -21.54 -6.58
CA ILE A 236 -15.03 -20.33 -7.06
C ILE A 236 -16.22 -20.71 -7.90
N SER A 237 -17.30 -19.98 -7.75
CA SER A 237 -18.45 -20.05 -8.66
C SER A 237 -18.82 -18.62 -9.05
N LYS A 238 -18.69 -18.31 -10.33
CA LYS A 238 -19.09 -17.02 -10.91
C LYS A 238 -20.37 -17.17 -11.68
N ALA A 239 -21.41 -16.42 -11.31
CA ALA A 239 -22.64 -16.30 -12.05
C ALA A 239 -22.67 -14.93 -12.72
N THR A 240 -22.67 -14.89 -14.06
CA THR A 240 -22.71 -13.65 -14.84
C THR A 240 -24.06 -13.55 -15.55
N TYR A 241 -24.70 -12.39 -15.46
CA TYR A 241 -25.91 -12.06 -16.20
C TYR A 241 -25.55 -11.82 -17.67
N LEU A 242 -26.23 -12.50 -18.54
CA LEU A 242 -26.18 -12.26 -19.96
C LEU A 242 -27.42 -11.49 -20.40
N TYR A 243 -27.31 -10.81 -21.53
CA TYR A 243 -28.47 -10.22 -22.21
C TYR A 243 -29.57 -11.31 -22.36
N ASP A 244 -30.84 -10.97 -22.26
CA ASP A 244 -32.01 -11.87 -22.32
C ASP A 244 -32.34 -12.66 -21.02
N ASN A 245 -32.08 -12.14 -19.85
CA ASN A 245 -32.38 -12.78 -18.55
C ASN A 245 -31.76 -14.19 -18.37
N LYS A 246 -30.67 -14.47 -19.07
CA LYS A 246 -29.91 -15.71 -18.91
C LYS A 246 -28.72 -15.46 -17.98
N TYR A 247 -28.39 -16.47 -17.18
CA TYR A 247 -27.21 -16.49 -16.35
C TYR A 247 -26.24 -17.56 -16.84
N LYS A 248 -24.95 -17.20 -16.90
CA LYS A 248 -23.88 -18.15 -17.15
C LYS A 248 -23.22 -18.44 -15.81
N ILE A 249 -23.17 -19.69 -15.41
CA ILE A 249 -22.48 -20.13 -14.19
C ILE A 249 -21.16 -20.77 -14.62
N GLU A 250 -20.07 -20.27 -14.08
CA GLU A 250 -18.71 -20.72 -14.38
C GLU A 250 -18.05 -21.16 -13.05
N PRO A 251 -18.11 -22.47 -12.73
CA PRO A 251 -17.33 -23.00 -11.62
C PRO A 251 -15.85 -23.03 -11.98
N ASN A 252 -15.00 -22.70 -11.04
CA ASN A 252 -13.56 -22.78 -11.17
C ASN A 252 -12.94 -23.28 -9.88
N ALA A 253 -11.78 -23.93 -9.98
CA ALA A 253 -11.01 -24.37 -8.81
C ALA A 253 -9.54 -24.12 -9.04
N GLY A 254 -8.87 -23.67 -8.02
CA GLY A 254 -7.44 -23.39 -7.99
C GLY A 254 -6.77 -24.04 -6.80
N LEU A 255 -5.46 -24.06 -6.84
CA LEU A 255 -4.63 -24.61 -5.77
C LEU A 255 -3.39 -23.72 -5.61
N ASP A 256 -3.18 -23.21 -4.39
CA ASP A 256 -1.95 -22.55 -4.01
C ASP A 256 -1.22 -23.39 -2.96
N ILE A 257 0.09 -23.52 -3.08
CA ILE A 257 0.96 -24.26 -2.17
C ILE A 257 2.11 -23.36 -1.76
N PHE A 258 2.36 -23.26 -0.45
CA PHE A 258 3.50 -22.57 0.14
C PHE A 258 4.29 -23.59 0.94
N TYR A 259 5.56 -23.66 0.68
CA TYR A 259 6.47 -24.55 1.39
C TYR A 259 7.68 -23.78 1.87
N ASN A 260 7.90 -23.78 3.18
CA ASN A 260 9.02 -23.11 3.83
C ASN A 260 10.00 -24.19 4.36
N PRO A 261 10.92 -24.70 3.51
CA PRO A 261 11.87 -25.74 3.92
C PRO A 261 12.85 -25.27 4.99
N SER A 262 13.03 -23.98 5.12
CA SER A 262 13.78 -23.34 6.21
C SER A 262 13.19 -21.96 6.52
N PRO A 263 13.50 -21.36 7.68
CA PRO A 263 13.06 -20.00 8.01
C PRO A 263 13.56 -18.91 7.06
N LYS A 264 14.50 -19.24 6.17
CA LYS A 264 15.13 -18.30 5.23
C LYS A 264 14.66 -18.48 3.78
N LEU A 265 13.78 -19.45 3.49
CA LEU A 265 13.39 -19.81 2.11
C LEU A 265 11.92 -20.15 2.02
N THR A 266 11.21 -19.51 1.08
CA THR A 266 9.82 -19.79 0.72
C THR A 266 9.74 -20.23 -0.74
N LEU A 267 9.04 -21.33 -0.99
CA LEU A 267 8.67 -21.82 -2.30
C LEU A 267 7.15 -21.72 -2.44
N MET A 268 6.68 -21.16 -3.54
CA MET A 268 5.26 -21.07 -3.86
C MET A 268 4.98 -21.75 -5.19
N PHE A 269 3.85 -22.42 -5.24
CA PHE A 269 3.30 -22.98 -6.47
C PHE A 269 1.83 -22.63 -6.56
N THR A 270 1.38 -22.23 -7.72
CA THR A 270 -0.04 -21.97 -8.00
C THR A 270 -0.48 -22.68 -9.27
N LEU A 271 -1.66 -23.27 -9.23
CA LEU A 271 -2.31 -23.91 -10.37
C LEU A 271 -3.70 -23.31 -10.54
N ASN A 272 -3.95 -22.77 -11.73
CA ASN A 272 -5.21 -22.11 -12.07
C ASN A 272 -5.68 -21.12 -10.98
N PRO A 273 -4.82 -20.15 -10.58
CA PRO A 273 -5.13 -19.24 -9.50
C PRO A 273 -6.35 -18.39 -9.85
N ASP A 274 -7.05 -17.98 -8.80
CA ASP A 274 -8.21 -17.11 -8.93
C ASP A 274 -7.83 -15.70 -9.37
N PHE A 275 -8.41 -15.24 -10.46
CA PHE A 275 -8.38 -13.86 -10.92
C PHE A 275 -9.70 -13.12 -10.67
N ALA A 276 -10.71 -13.76 -10.10
CA ALA A 276 -11.98 -13.09 -9.82
C ALA A 276 -11.75 -11.94 -8.84
N GLN A 277 -11.85 -10.73 -9.32
CA GLN A 277 -11.86 -9.56 -8.45
C GLN A 277 -13.11 -9.59 -7.58
N ILE A 278 -12.94 -9.62 -6.26
CA ILE A 278 -14.04 -9.61 -5.31
C ILE A 278 -14.71 -8.23 -5.30
N GLU A 279 -13.91 -7.16 -5.34
CA GLU A 279 -14.39 -5.79 -5.50
C GLU A 279 -13.94 -5.21 -6.86
N ALA A 280 -14.83 -4.52 -7.55
CA ALA A 280 -14.48 -3.78 -8.75
C ALA A 280 -13.51 -2.63 -8.43
N ASP A 281 -12.58 -2.34 -9.35
CA ASP A 281 -11.74 -1.15 -9.22
C ASP A 281 -12.63 0.10 -9.19
N PRO A 282 -12.30 1.11 -8.35
CA PRO A 282 -13.08 2.34 -8.27
C PRO A 282 -13.02 3.13 -9.58
N PHE A 283 -14.06 3.92 -9.83
CA PHE A 283 -14.03 4.87 -10.94
C PHE A 283 -12.83 5.82 -10.80
N SER A 284 -12.11 6.02 -11.91
CA SER A 284 -11.00 6.97 -12.00
C SER A 284 -11.24 7.94 -13.14
N PHE A 285 -11.32 9.22 -12.81
CA PHE A 285 -11.42 10.28 -13.81
C PHE A 285 -10.02 10.60 -14.36
N ASN A 286 -9.82 10.37 -15.65
CA ASN A 286 -8.52 10.57 -16.28
C ASN A 286 -8.68 11.39 -17.56
N ILE A 287 -8.17 12.62 -17.55
CA ILE A 287 -8.11 13.52 -18.72
C ILE A 287 -6.73 13.56 -19.37
N SER A 288 -5.78 12.77 -18.87
CA SER A 288 -4.42 12.67 -19.42
C SER A 288 -4.33 11.64 -20.54
N ARG A 289 -3.23 11.68 -21.29
CA ARG A 289 -2.89 10.69 -22.32
C ARG A 289 -2.32 9.37 -21.76
N TYR A 290 -2.14 9.25 -20.45
CA TYR A 290 -1.47 8.12 -19.81
C TYR A 290 -2.46 7.14 -19.17
N GLU A 291 -2.08 5.85 -19.17
CA GLU A 291 -2.83 4.78 -18.53
C GLU A 291 -2.88 4.97 -17.00
N THR A 292 -3.98 4.56 -16.35
CA THR A 292 -4.13 4.57 -14.88
C THR A 292 -3.49 3.33 -14.26
N TYR A 293 -2.69 3.53 -13.21
CA TYR A 293 -2.10 2.45 -12.41
C TYR A 293 -3.08 1.90 -11.38
N PHE A 294 -3.16 0.57 -11.27
CA PHE A 294 -3.94 -0.12 -10.24
C PHE A 294 -3.05 -1.08 -9.43
N ASN A 295 -3.23 -1.10 -8.12
CA ASN A 295 -2.49 -2.00 -7.24
C ASN A 295 -2.81 -3.48 -7.49
N GLU A 296 -1.81 -4.35 -7.23
CA GLU A 296 -1.99 -5.81 -7.26
C GLU A 296 -2.76 -6.28 -6.02
N ARG A 297 -3.58 -7.32 -6.17
CA ARG A 297 -4.39 -7.92 -5.11
C ARG A 297 -4.33 -9.45 -5.07
N ARG A 298 -3.69 -10.07 -6.06
CA ARG A 298 -3.62 -11.53 -6.18
C ARG A 298 -2.52 -12.09 -5.28
N PRO A 299 -2.81 -13.04 -4.36
CA PRO A 299 -1.86 -13.53 -3.34
C PRO A 299 -0.53 -14.03 -3.91
N PHE A 300 -0.55 -14.74 -5.05
CA PHE A 300 0.67 -15.20 -5.70
C PHE A 300 1.65 -14.07 -6.04
N PHE A 301 1.17 -12.87 -6.36
CA PHE A 301 2.01 -11.74 -6.72
C PHE A 301 2.29 -10.82 -5.52
N THR A 302 1.41 -10.75 -4.52
CA THR A 302 1.60 -9.88 -3.35
C THR A 302 2.58 -10.46 -2.34
N GLU A 303 2.54 -11.78 -2.08
CA GLU A 303 3.47 -12.43 -1.14
C GLU A 303 4.90 -12.34 -1.65
N GLY A 304 5.84 -11.79 -0.84
CA GLY A 304 7.23 -11.59 -1.23
C GLY A 304 7.43 -10.60 -2.39
N SER A 305 6.46 -9.70 -2.64
CA SER A 305 6.53 -8.71 -3.73
C SER A 305 7.65 -7.70 -3.53
N GLU A 306 8.02 -7.41 -2.29
CA GLU A 306 9.07 -6.46 -1.91
C GLU A 306 10.45 -6.80 -2.52
N ILE A 307 10.70 -8.08 -2.78
CA ILE A 307 11.95 -8.52 -3.39
C ILE A 307 12.07 -8.06 -4.85
N PHE A 308 10.93 -7.96 -5.55
CA PHE A 308 10.86 -7.55 -6.96
C PHE A 308 10.65 -6.04 -7.13
N MET A 309 10.43 -5.30 -6.03
CA MET A 309 10.34 -3.84 -6.06
C MET A 309 11.73 -3.21 -6.03
N PRO A 310 11.97 -2.11 -6.76
CA PRO A 310 13.23 -1.36 -6.66
C PRO A 310 13.46 -0.84 -5.24
N SER A 311 14.73 -0.77 -4.84
CA SER A 311 15.16 -0.24 -3.54
C SER A 311 14.91 1.26 -3.42
N GLY A 312 14.70 1.76 -2.19
CA GLY A 312 14.53 3.18 -1.92
C GLY A 312 13.15 3.75 -2.25
N ARG A 313 12.17 2.88 -2.53
CA ARG A 313 10.78 3.30 -2.74
C ARG A 313 10.23 3.91 -1.45
N GLU A 314 9.65 5.08 -1.54
CA GLU A 314 8.87 5.69 -0.48
C GLU A 314 7.40 5.20 -0.54
N ARG A 315 6.61 5.50 0.50
CA ARG A 315 5.17 5.24 0.50
C ARG A 315 4.50 5.85 -0.73
N SER A 316 3.28 5.43 -1.03
CA SER A 316 2.53 5.86 -2.23
C SER A 316 2.43 7.39 -2.42
N SER A 317 2.51 8.16 -1.32
CA SER A 317 2.55 9.63 -1.29
C SER A 317 3.97 10.21 -1.28
N GLY A 318 5.02 9.37 -1.31
CA GLY A 318 6.41 9.82 -1.23
C GLY A 318 6.88 10.58 -2.46
N PHE A 319 7.86 11.44 -2.27
CA PHE A 319 8.45 12.27 -3.32
C PHE A 319 9.16 11.46 -4.40
N TYR A 320 9.90 10.40 -4.00
CA TYR A 320 10.61 9.54 -4.94
C TYR A 320 9.82 8.26 -5.20
N ARG A 321 9.53 8.04 -6.48
CA ARG A 321 8.97 6.79 -6.99
C ARG A 321 9.88 6.27 -8.09
N PRO A 322 10.54 5.11 -7.88
CA PRO A 322 11.31 4.46 -8.93
C PRO A 322 10.40 4.02 -10.09
N LEU A 323 11.01 3.69 -11.23
CA LEU A 323 10.29 3.15 -12.38
C LEU A 323 9.65 1.79 -12.00
N GLU A 324 8.39 1.59 -12.35
CA GLU A 324 7.65 0.34 -12.12
C GLU A 324 7.96 -0.66 -13.24
N LEU A 325 9.11 -1.34 -13.13
CA LEU A 325 9.61 -2.24 -14.17
C LEU A 325 8.99 -3.62 -14.14
N PHE A 326 8.39 -4.00 -13.01
CA PHE A 326 7.56 -5.18 -12.85
C PHE A 326 6.14 -4.78 -12.45
N TYR A 327 5.17 -5.02 -13.31
CA TYR A 327 3.77 -4.78 -13.04
C TYR A 327 2.99 -6.08 -13.26
N SER A 328 2.73 -6.78 -12.18
CA SER A 328 2.14 -8.13 -12.18
C SER A 328 0.78 -8.21 -12.89
N ARG A 329 0.01 -7.11 -12.95
CA ARG A 329 -1.26 -7.07 -13.70
C ARG A 329 -1.10 -7.23 -15.23
N ARG A 330 0.14 -7.16 -15.77
CA ARG A 330 0.42 -7.56 -17.16
C ARG A 330 0.30 -9.07 -17.36
N ILE A 331 0.49 -9.85 -16.29
CA ILE A 331 0.30 -11.31 -16.30
C ILE A 331 -1.19 -11.60 -16.06
N GLY A 332 -1.86 -12.21 -17.04
CA GLY A 332 -3.31 -12.41 -16.97
C GLY A 332 -4.10 -11.12 -17.18
N LYS A 333 -3.60 -10.20 -17.99
CA LYS A 333 -4.19 -8.87 -18.24
C LYS A 333 -5.65 -8.94 -18.68
N LYS A 334 -6.41 -7.91 -18.38
CA LYS A 334 -7.75 -7.69 -18.90
C LYS A 334 -7.64 -7.20 -20.34
N LEU A 335 -8.39 -7.83 -21.24
CA LEU A 335 -8.45 -7.48 -22.66
C LEU A 335 -9.50 -6.40 -22.90
N ILE A 336 -9.49 -5.83 -24.12
CA ILE A 336 -10.35 -4.70 -24.48
C ILE A 336 -11.85 -5.05 -24.49
N ASP A 337 -12.19 -6.34 -24.68
CA ASP A 337 -13.56 -6.85 -24.55
C ASP A 337 -13.98 -7.13 -23.09
N GLY A 338 -13.12 -6.82 -22.14
CA GLY A 338 -13.33 -7.05 -20.71
C GLY A 338 -13.03 -8.48 -20.24
N SER A 339 -12.67 -9.40 -21.14
CA SER A 339 -12.24 -10.76 -20.77
C SER A 339 -10.80 -10.74 -20.23
N GLU A 340 -10.43 -11.77 -19.47
CA GLU A 340 -9.09 -11.91 -18.87
C GLU A 340 -8.33 -13.05 -19.51
N VAL A 341 -7.00 -12.89 -19.61
CA VAL A 341 -6.09 -13.94 -20.07
C VAL A 341 -5.88 -14.93 -18.93
N PRO A 342 -6.16 -16.23 -19.09
CA PRO A 342 -6.04 -17.20 -17.99
C PRO A 342 -4.58 -17.42 -17.60
N LEU A 343 -4.28 -17.42 -16.30
CA LEU A 343 -3.00 -17.93 -15.76
C LEU A 343 -3.17 -19.44 -15.49
N ILE A 344 -2.36 -20.24 -16.17
CA ILE A 344 -2.43 -21.70 -16.05
C ILE A 344 -1.71 -22.15 -14.78
N THR A 345 -0.47 -21.69 -14.59
CA THR A 345 0.36 -22.07 -13.45
C THR A 345 1.43 -21.02 -13.19
N GLY A 346 1.92 -21.00 -11.97
CA GLY A 346 3.06 -20.18 -11.56
C GLY A 346 3.87 -20.83 -10.46
N THR A 347 5.15 -20.56 -10.44
CA THR A 347 6.07 -20.93 -9.36
C THR A 347 6.85 -19.71 -8.92
N LYS A 348 7.11 -19.57 -7.64
CA LYS A 348 7.91 -18.49 -7.07
C LYS A 348 8.83 -19.06 -6.00
N VAL A 349 10.04 -18.57 -5.96
CA VAL A 349 11.01 -18.82 -4.88
C VAL A 349 11.52 -17.50 -4.38
N PHE A 350 11.62 -17.33 -3.08
CA PHE A 350 12.23 -16.15 -2.49
C PHE A 350 12.77 -16.47 -1.09
N GLY A 351 13.76 -15.70 -0.69
CA GLY A 351 14.37 -15.89 0.61
C GLY A 351 15.57 -14.99 0.84
N ARG A 352 16.29 -15.32 1.92
CA ARG A 352 17.48 -14.59 2.36
C ARG A 352 18.62 -15.56 2.68
N LEU A 353 19.82 -15.14 2.37
CA LEU A 353 21.04 -15.84 2.72
C LEU A 353 22.10 -14.79 3.08
N ASP A 354 22.43 -14.70 4.36
CA ASP A 354 23.30 -13.66 4.91
C ASP A 354 22.81 -12.25 4.49
N ASP A 355 23.67 -11.46 3.85
CA ASP A 355 23.36 -10.12 3.35
C ASP A 355 22.57 -10.11 2.01
N TRP A 356 22.22 -11.28 1.47
CA TRP A 356 21.54 -11.40 0.20
C TRP A 356 20.05 -11.69 0.38
N GLU A 357 19.23 -10.94 -0.33
CA GLU A 357 17.83 -11.28 -0.63
C GLU A 357 17.74 -11.72 -2.08
N TYR A 358 17.05 -12.82 -2.32
CA TYR A 358 16.87 -13.34 -3.67
C TYR A 358 15.44 -13.76 -3.93
N GLY A 359 15.02 -13.61 -5.16
CA GLY A 359 13.69 -14.04 -5.60
C GLY A 359 13.67 -14.36 -7.08
N GLY A 360 12.76 -15.24 -7.45
CA GLY A 360 12.48 -15.55 -8.84
C GLY A 360 11.06 -16.10 -8.98
N PHE A 361 10.44 -15.84 -10.11
CA PHE A 361 9.18 -16.51 -10.44
C PHE A 361 9.11 -16.88 -11.92
N LEU A 362 8.28 -17.85 -12.20
CA LEU A 362 7.86 -18.27 -13.52
C LEU A 362 6.33 -18.35 -13.55
N ALA A 363 5.71 -17.84 -14.61
CA ALA A 363 4.27 -17.88 -14.79
C ALA A 363 3.91 -18.19 -16.25
N LEU A 364 2.93 -19.07 -16.45
CA LEU A 364 2.46 -19.48 -17.77
C LEU A 364 1.00 -19.05 -17.95
N THR A 365 0.75 -18.17 -18.92
CA THR A 365 -0.61 -17.78 -19.32
C THR A 365 -1.11 -18.60 -20.52
N GLY A 366 -2.39 -18.81 -20.59
CA GLY A 366 -3.03 -19.50 -21.72
C GLY A 366 -3.28 -18.56 -22.90
N LYS A 367 -3.54 -19.16 -24.07
CA LYS A 367 -4.04 -18.43 -25.23
C LYS A 367 -5.48 -17.98 -24.98
N LYS A 368 -5.82 -16.73 -25.36
CA LYS A 368 -7.18 -16.20 -25.26
C LYS A 368 -7.63 -15.61 -26.60
N ASN A 369 -8.71 -16.15 -27.16
CA ASN A 369 -9.38 -15.54 -28.29
C ASN A 369 -10.48 -14.60 -27.77
N TYR A 370 -10.61 -13.43 -28.38
CA TYR A 370 -11.60 -12.43 -28.04
C TYR A 370 -12.04 -11.64 -29.27
N SER A 371 -13.14 -10.91 -29.17
CA SER A 371 -13.69 -10.15 -30.30
C SER A 371 -13.85 -8.68 -29.93
N TYR A 372 -13.40 -7.78 -30.78
CA TYR A 372 -13.56 -6.35 -30.60
C TYR A 372 -13.87 -5.67 -31.96
N LEU A 373 -14.93 -4.83 -31.98
CA LEU A 373 -15.42 -4.14 -33.20
C LEU A 373 -15.54 -5.10 -34.41
N SER A 374 -16.10 -6.27 -34.19
CA SER A 374 -16.29 -7.34 -35.22
C SER A 374 -14.98 -7.98 -35.72
N HIS A 375 -13.84 -7.69 -35.13
CA HIS A 375 -12.57 -8.36 -35.39
C HIS A 375 -12.31 -9.47 -34.36
N ASN A 376 -11.95 -10.64 -34.86
CA ASN A 376 -11.49 -11.75 -34.00
C ASN A 376 -10.00 -11.56 -33.74
N LEU A 377 -9.65 -11.36 -32.48
CA LEU A 377 -8.29 -11.13 -31.98
C LEU A 377 -7.86 -12.31 -31.10
N SER A 378 -6.55 -12.44 -30.94
CA SER A 378 -6.00 -13.50 -30.09
C SER A 378 -4.80 -12.96 -29.30
N GLU A 379 -4.84 -13.13 -27.99
CA GLU A 379 -3.65 -12.99 -27.15
C GLU A 379 -2.95 -14.36 -27.12
N PRO A 380 -1.65 -14.43 -27.49
CA PRO A 380 -0.92 -15.69 -27.52
C PRO A 380 -0.66 -16.21 -26.12
N GLN A 381 -0.38 -17.51 -26.00
CA GLN A 381 0.20 -18.08 -24.81
C GLN A 381 1.54 -17.40 -24.50
N ALA A 382 1.78 -17.07 -23.24
CA ALA A 382 2.99 -16.38 -22.83
C ALA A 382 3.62 -17.03 -21.59
N PHE A 383 4.94 -17.03 -21.59
CA PHE A 383 5.77 -17.39 -20.44
C PHE A 383 6.40 -16.14 -19.86
N PHE A 384 6.14 -15.88 -18.58
CA PHE A 384 6.72 -14.78 -17.83
C PHE A 384 7.76 -15.30 -16.85
N GLY A 385 8.87 -14.58 -16.70
CA GLY A 385 9.89 -14.91 -15.73
C GLY A 385 10.52 -13.67 -15.13
N SER A 386 10.94 -13.78 -13.87
CA SER A 386 11.69 -12.73 -13.17
C SER A 386 12.74 -13.33 -12.25
N VAL A 387 13.84 -12.60 -12.12
CA VAL A 387 14.90 -12.87 -11.13
C VAL A 387 15.27 -11.55 -10.47
N SER A 388 15.31 -11.54 -9.14
CA SER A 388 15.75 -10.42 -8.33
C SER A 388 16.83 -10.87 -7.35
N LEU A 389 17.88 -10.06 -7.23
CA LEU A 389 18.96 -10.23 -6.27
C LEU A 389 19.22 -8.88 -5.61
N LYS A 390 19.21 -8.82 -4.30
CA LYS A 390 19.55 -7.64 -3.53
C LYS A 390 20.62 -7.95 -2.50
N LYS A 391 21.61 -7.09 -2.38
CA LYS A 391 22.66 -7.21 -1.37
C LYS A 391 22.59 -6.04 -0.42
N THR A 392 22.61 -6.32 0.88
CA THR A 392 22.80 -5.29 1.91
C THR A 392 24.27 -4.88 1.94
N ILE A 393 24.51 -3.58 1.91
CA ILE A 393 25.84 -2.96 1.93
C ILE A 393 25.81 -1.76 2.89
N TYR A 394 26.91 -1.44 3.55
CA TYR A 394 27.05 -0.28 4.42
C TYR A 394 25.83 -0.05 5.35
N GLY A 395 25.69 -0.89 6.36
CA GLY A 395 24.58 -0.83 7.29
C GLY A 395 23.28 -1.35 6.66
N ASN A 396 22.30 -0.47 6.45
CA ASN A 396 20.99 -0.80 5.87
C ASN A 396 20.84 -0.38 4.38
N SER A 397 21.92 -0.01 3.73
CA SER A 397 21.94 0.33 2.30
C SER A 397 21.82 -0.91 1.42
N THR A 398 21.36 -0.75 0.20
CA THR A 398 21.04 -1.87 -0.70
C THR A 398 21.57 -1.64 -2.10
N LEU A 399 22.08 -2.71 -2.73
CA LEU A 399 22.35 -2.82 -4.16
C LEU A 399 21.51 -3.95 -4.72
N GLY A 400 20.74 -3.70 -5.79
CA GLY A 400 19.81 -4.63 -6.40
C GLY A 400 20.07 -4.88 -7.89
N LEU A 401 19.62 -6.05 -8.34
CA LEU A 401 19.55 -6.45 -9.75
C LEU A 401 18.20 -7.08 -9.98
N LEU A 402 17.46 -6.64 -10.99
CA LEU A 402 16.17 -7.20 -11.38
C LEU A 402 16.15 -7.51 -12.88
N TYR A 403 15.71 -8.71 -13.22
CA TYR A 403 15.31 -9.07 -14.58
C TYR A 403 13.84 -9.46 -14.60
N VAL A 404 13.08 -8.95 -15.58
CA VAL A 404 11.70 -9.37 -15.86
C VAL A 404 11.55 -9.57 -17.36
N GLY A 405 10.93 -10.67 -17.78
CA GLY A 405 10.73 -10.98 -19.20
C GLY A 405 9.40 -11.68 -19.49
N LYS A 406 8.90 -11.47 -20.71
CA LYS A 406 7.77 -12.15 -21.34
C LYS A 406 8.24 -12.78 -22.66
N HIS A 407 7.94 -14.06 -22.84
CA HIS A 407 8.21 -14.81 -24.06
C HIS A 407 6.91 -15.33 -24.64
N THR A 408 6.73 -15.17 -25.94
CA THR A 408 5.58 -15.67 -26.72
C THR A 408 6.08 -16.35 -28.00
N SER A 409 5.18 -16.94 -28.77
CA SER A 409 5.49 -17.42 -30.13
C SER A 409 5.99 -16.31 -31.07
N ASP A 410 5.60 -15.08 -30.79
CA ASP A 410 5.81 -13.92 -31.67
C ASP A 410 7.07 -13.11 -31.32
N GLY A 411 7.70 -13.42 -30.17
CA GLY A 411 8.91 -12.77 -29.72
C GLY A 411 9.07 -12.66 -28.21
N TYR A 412 10.03 -11.85 -27.79
CA TYR A 412 10.29 -11.61 -26.38
C TYR A 412 10.28 -10.11 -26.05
N SER A 413 9.91 -9.79 -24.83
CA SER A 413 9.97 -8.46 -24.25
C SER A 413 10.44 -8.56 -22.81
N GLY A 414 11.24 -7.61 -22.36
CA GLY A 414 11.75 -7.66 -20.99
C GLY A 414 12.57 -6.43 -20.61
N VAL A 415 13.05 -6.46 -19.36
CA VAL A 415 13.87 -5.38 -18.79
C VAL A 415 14.91 -5.97 -17.85
N LEU A 416 16.10 -5.39 -17.88
CA LEU A 416 17.16 -5.59 -16.90
C LEU A 416 17.38 -4.29 -16.16
N ASP A 417 17.44 -4.34 -14.83
CA ASP A 417 17.56 -3.20 -13.94
C ASP A 417 18.67 -3.40 -12.90
N ILE A 418 19.38 -2.33 -12.62
CA ILE A 418 20.31 -2.20 -11.50
C ILE A 418 19.78 -1.07 -10.64
N ASP A 419 19.41 -1.36 -9.42
CA ASP A 419 18.86 -0.40 -8.47
C ASP A 419 19.62 -0.40 -7.14
N GLY A 420 19.34 0.58 -6.31
CA GLY A 420 19.87 0.59 -4.97
C GLY A 420 19.48 1.84 -4.20
N ALA A 421 19.81 1.81 -2.91
CA ALA A 421 19.65 2.95 -2.04
C ALA A 421 20.74 3.00 -0.97
N PHE A 422 21.42 4.13 -0.85
CA PHE A 422 22.25 4.46 0.29
C PHE A 422 21.41 5.19 1.33
N ARG A 423 21.52 4.78 2.59
CA ARG A 423 20.65 5.28 3.67
C ARG A 423 21.43 5.59 4.94
N GLU A 424 20.98 6.66 5.57
CA GLU A 424 21.24 6.99 6.97
C GLU A 424 19.91 7.40 7.61
N SER A 425 19.87 7.66 8.90
CA SER A 425 18.63 8.00 9.59
C SER A 425 17.89 9.17 8.94
N ASN A 426 18.59 10.23 8.58
CA ASN A 426 18.04 11.50 8.10
C ASN A 426 18.20 11.74 6.58
N TRP A 427 18.86 10.84 5.82
CA TRP A 427 18.96 10.96 4.37
C TRP A 427 18.86 9.62 3.63
N GLN A 428 18.46 9.69 2.37
CA GLN A 428 18.45 8.58 1.44
C GLN A 428 18.84 9.07 0.05
N LEU A 429 19.70 8.31 -0.62
CA LEU A 429 19.98 8.42 -2.05
C LEU A 429 19.58 7.11 -2.72
N ALA A 430 18.50 7.13 -3.49
CA ALA A 430 18.04 6.00 -4.30
C ALA A 430 18.40 6.18 -5.75
N TYR A 431 18.69 5.09 -6.45
CA TYR A 431 19.04 5.11 -7.88
C TYR A 431 18.54 3.84 -8.59
N GLN A 432 18.28 3.99 -9.88
CA GLN A 432 17.83 2.92 -10.77
C GLN A 432 18.32 3.17 -12.18
N PHE A 433 18.85 2.12 -12.81
CA PHE A 433 19.31 2.12 -14.21
C PHE A 433 18.77 0.88 -14.90
N ALA A 434 17.95 1.08 -15.92
CA ALA A 434 17.26 -0.01 -16.59
C ALA A 434 17.50 0.00 -18.09
N ARG A 435 17.46 -1.19 -18.70
CA ARG A 435 17.46 -1.39 -20.15
C ARG A 435 16.29 -2.29 -20.53
N SER A 436 15.43 -1.81 -21.44
CA SER A 436 14.36 -2.60 -22.03
C SER A 436 14.87 -3.41 -23.24
N PHE A 437 14.17 -4.49 -23.53
CA PHE A 437 14.38 -5.36 -24.68
C PHE A 437 13.04 -5.73 -25.30
N ARG A 438 12.89 -5.51 -26.60
CA ARG A 438 11.78 -6.01 -27.39
C ARG A 438 12.31 -6.58 -28.68
N ASN A 439 12.44 -7.91 -28.75
CA ASN A 439 13.22 -8.58 -29.80
C ASN A 439 14.66 -8.04 -29.86
N SER A 440 15.07 -7.43 -30.97
CA SER A 440 16.41 -6.86 -31.12
C SER A 440 16.51 -5.36 -30.75
N GLU A 441 15.39 -4.73 -30.41
CA GLU A 441 15.30 -3.31 -30.08
C GLU A 441 15.24 -3.10 -28.56
N GLY A 442 15.47 -1.87 -28.12
CA GLY A 442 15.36 -1.47 -26.72
C GLY A 442 16.13 -0.21 -26.43
N ASP A 443 15.87 0.37 -25.27
CA ASP A 443 16.45 1.64 -24.83
C ASP A 443 16.76 1.63 -23.35
N PHE A 444 17.28 2.73 -22.83
CA PHE A 444 17.65 2.92 -21.43
C PHE A 444 16.66 3.83 -20.71
N ALA A 445 16.52 3.58 -19.43
CA ALA A 445 15.88 4.50 -18.52
C ALA A 445 16.69 4.58 -17.20
N SER A 446 16.60 5.71 -16.53
CA SER A 446 17.22 5.91 -15.22
C SER A 446 16.35 6.75 -14.31
N SER A 447 16.46 6.51 -13.01
CA SER A 447 15.81 7.30 -11.98
C SER A 447 16.76 7.47 -10.80
N ILE A 448 16.79 8.67 -10.22
CA ILE A 448 17.58 8.99 -9.04
C ILE A 448 16.73 9.84 -8.10
N GLY A 449 16.81 9.58 -6.80
CA GLY A 449 16.12 10.36 -5.79
C GLY A 449 17.01 10.59 -4.58
N PHE A 450 17.09 11.82 -4.13
CA PHE A 450 17.79 12.21 -2.91
C PHE A 450 16.83 12.94 -1.99
N LYS A 451 16.84 12.57 -0.73
CA LYS A 451 16.08 13.23 0.33
C LYS A 451 16.95 13.38 1.57
N HIS A 452 16.94 14.54 2.16
CA HIS A 452 17.63 14.86 3.40
C HIS A 452 16.74 15.72 4.26
N GLY A 453 16.60 15.39 5.53
CA GLY A 453 15.87 16.13 6.53
C GLY A 453 16.74 16.41 7.75
N THR A 454 16.74 17.65 8.24
CA THR A 454 17.26 18.04 9.54
C THR A 454 16.10 18.47 10.43
N GLU A 455 16.37 18.83 11.67
CA GLU A 455 15.35 19.33 12.61
C GLU A 455 14.57 20.54 12.08
N ASN A 456 15.18 21.36 11.20
CA ASN A 456 14.59 22.62 10.77
C ASN A 456 14.62 22.86 9.26
N TRP A 457 15.10 21.88 8.47
CA TRP A 457 15.18 22.02 7.02
C TRP A 457 15.08 20.68 6.30
N PHE A 458 14.36 20.65 5.19
CA PHE A 458 14.36 19.50 4.30
C PHE A 458 14.80 19.86 2.88
N THR A 459 15.32 18.88 2.16
CA THR A 459 15.67 18.97 0.75
C THR A 459 15.32 17.63 0.07
N ALA A 460 14.64 17.70 -1.06
CA ALA A 460 14.31 16.54 -1.88
C ALA A 460 14.59 16.84 -3.35
N ILE A 461 15.34 15.96 -4.01
CA ILE A 461 15.71 16.09 -5.42
C ILE A 461 15.41 14.75 -6.09
N LYS A 462 14.76 14.77 -7.24
CA LYS A 462 14.63 13.59 -8.09
C LYS A 462 14.96 13.93 -9.54
N GLY A 463 15.53 12.96 -10.23
CA GLY A 463 15.76 13.01 -11.68
C GLY A 463 15.31 11.70 -12.31
N ARG A 464 14.76 11.78 -13.52
CA ARG A 464 14.31 10.63 -14.29
C ARG A 464 14.57 10.88 -15.77
N TYR A 465 15.06 9.86 -16.44
CA TYR A 465 15.21 9.83 -17.89
C TYR A 465 14.61 8.54 -18.43
N ILE A 466 13.81 8.62 -19.46
CA ILE A 466 13.21 7.48 -20.15
C ILE A 466 13.42 7.66 -21.64
N GLY A 467 14.14 6.72 -22.24
CA GLY A 467 14.40 6.72 -23.68
C GLY A 467 13.11 6.55 -24.50
N GLU A 468 13.15 6.95 -25.76
CA GLU A 468 11.98 6.87 -26.65
C GLU A 468 11.52 5.45 -26.92
N ASN A 469 12.49 4.53 -27.07
CA ASN A 469 12.24 3.14 -27.36
C ASN A 469 12.31 2.26 -26.09
N PHE A 470 12.20 2.88 -24.91
CA PHE A 470 12.15 2.16 -23.65
C PHE A 470 10.76 1.60 -23.44
N ASP A 471 10.46 0.46 -24.08
CA ASP A 471 9.17 -0.20 -23.99
C ASP A 471 9.22 -1.39 -23.02
N VAL A 472 8.51 -1.28 -21.88
CA VAL A 472 8.31 -2.33 -20.87
C VAL A 472 6.84 -2.67 -20.68
N ASN A 473 5.92 -2.19 -21.53
CA ASN A 473 4.48 -2.30 -21.36
C ASN A 473 3.96 -3.74 -21.30
N GLU A 474 4.71 -4.71 -21.75
CA GLU A 474 4.36 -6.13 -21.64
C GLU A 474 4.67 -6.74 -20.26
N VAL A 475 5.53 -6.09 -19.45
CA VAL A 475 5.98 -6.60 -18.14
C VAL A 475 5.93 -5.57 -17.02
N GLY A 476 6.00 -4.27 -17.36
CA GLY A 476 6.06 -3.14 -16.43
C GLY A 476 4.98 -2.09 -16.68
N PHE A 477 5.13 -0.96 -15.98
CA PHE A 477 4.26 0.22 -16.11
C PHE A 477 5.10 1.49 -16.17
N VAL A 478 5.54 1.86 -17.37
CA VAL A 478 6.32 3.10 -17.64
C VAL A 478 5.74 3.77 -18.88
N PRO A 479 4.67 4.56 -18.77
CA PRO A 479 3.97 5.14 -19.92
C PRO A 479 4.62 6.42 -20.47
N TRP A 480 5.65 6.98 -19.79
CA TRP A 480 6.25 8.29 -20.12
C TRP A 480 7.48 8.16 -21.03
N LEU A 481 7.32 7.63 -22.24
CA LEU A 481 8.43 7.42 -23.15
C LEU A 481 9.00 8.74 -23.69
N GLY A 482 10.31 8.80 -23.92
CA GLY A 482 10.98 9.98 -24.49
C GLY A 482 10.99 11.20 -23.55
N THR A 483 10.99 10.99 -22.22
CA THR A 483 10.93 12.07 -21.24
C THR A 483 12.18 12.18 -20.38
N GLY A 484 12.48 13.41 -19.94
CA GLY A 484 13.51 13.71 -18.94
C GLY A 484 12.96 14.69 -17.90
N GLU A 485 13.00 14.32 -16.62
CA GLU A 485 12.44 15.09 -15.52
C GLU A 485 13.50 15.38 -14.45
N VAL A 486 13.54 16.59 -13.94
CA VAL A 486 14.28 16.95 -12.73
C VAL A 486 13.36 17.80 -11.84
N VAL A 487 13.18 17.38 -10.60
CA VAL A 487 12.41 18.12 -9.58
C VAL A 487 13.31 18.35 -8.38
N ALA A 488 13.34 19.57 -7.87
CA ALA A 488 14.02 19.93 -6.65
C ALA A 488 13.09 20.74 -5.75
N LEU A 489 12.89 20.27 -4.53
CA LEU A 489 12.10 20.93 -3.47
C LEU A 489 12.96 21.06 -2.23
N THR A 490 12.86 22.20 -1.56
CA THR A 490 13.57 22.45 -0.31
C THR A 490 12.79 23.45 0.53
N GLY A 491 13.07 23.50 1.83
CA GLY A 491 12.45 24.51 2.66
C GLY A 491 12.59 24.27 4.17
N PRO A 492 12.26 25.26 4.97
CA PRO A 492 12.27 25.17 6.42
C PRO A 492 11.10 24.33 6.94
N VAL A 493 11.36 23.66 8.05
CA VAL A 493 10.36 22.96 8.87
C VAL A 493 10.50 23.47 10.30
N TRP A 494 9.39 23.73 10.94
CA TRP A 494 9.32 24.16 12.33
C TRP A 494 8.52 23.13 13.12
N TYR A 495 9.12 22.60 14.17
CA TYR A 495 8.48 21.75 15.17
C TYR A 495 8.24 22.57 16.41
N PHE A 496 7.06 22.46 17.00
CA PHE A 496 6.69 23.22 18.20
C PHE A 496 6.48 22.26 19.36
N ASP A 497 7.12 22.52 20.50
CA ASP A 497 6.99 21.68 21.71
C ASP A 497 5.64 21.89 22.41
N GLU A 498 5.01 23.05 22.19
CA GLU A 498 3.75 23.46 22.84
C GLU A 498 2.83 24.15 21.84
N GLY A 499 1.56 24.35 22.26
CA GLY A 499 0.57 25.04 21.47
C GLY A 499 -0.23 24.09 20.55
N TYR A 500 -1.01 24.65 19.66
CA TYR A 500 -1.98 23.94 18.84
C TYR A 500 -1.36 23.29 17.60
N ILE A 501 -0.36 23.94 17.01
CA ILE A 501 0.36 23.43 15.85
C ILE A 501 1.48 22.51 16.34
N GLN A 502 1.59 21.30 15.77
CA GLN A 502 2.68 20.38 16.04
C GLN A 502 3.90 20.71 15.16
N ASP A 503 3.66 20.82 13.86
CA ASP A 503 4.69 21.21 12.90
C ASP A 503 4.11 22.01 11.74
N CYS A 504 5.00 22.77 11.10
CA CYS A 504 4.70 23.58 9.92
C CYS A 504 5.89 23.52 8.98
N GLY A 505 5.66 23.17 7.71
CA GLY A 505 6.68 23.14 6.68
C GLY A 505 6.33 24.04 5.51
N LEU A 506 7.25 24.96 5.17
CA LEU A 506 7.19 25.72 3.93
C LEU A 506 8.15 25.08 2.92
N PHE A 507 7.68 24.76 1.74
CA PHE A 507 8.53 24.22 0.67
C PHE A 507 8.43 25.04 -0.61
N PHE A 508 9.54 25.14 -1.28
CA PHE A 508 9.66 25.80 -2.57
C PHE A 508 10.65 25.08 -3.46
N GLY A 509 10.52 25.27 -4.75
CA GLY A 509 11.40 24.65 -5.72
C GLY A 509 10.87 24.71 -7.13
N GLY A 510 11.22 23.71 -7.92
CA GLY A 510 10.78 23.67 -9.31
C GLY A 510 10.99 22.32 -9.98
N GLU A 511 10.43 22.24 -11.17
CA GLU A 511 10.49 21.10 -12.06
C GLU A 511 10.92 21.53 -13.46
N LEU A 512 11.77 20.73 -14.07
CA LEU A 512 12.08 20.75 -15.49
C LEU A 512 11.66 19.40 -16.06
N ASN A 513 10.78 19.40 -17.06
CA ASN A 513 10.29 18.17 -17.70
C ASN A 513 10.42 18.31 -19.22
N TYR A 514 11.38 17.60 -19.79
CA TYR A 514 11.56 17.53 -21.23
C TYR A 514 10.71 16.41 -21.81
N ASN A 515 9.94 16.72 -22.83
CA ASN A 515 9.22 15.74 -23.63
C ASN A 515 9.67 15.82 -25.08
N LYS A 516 10.13 14.69 -25.62
CA LYS A 516 10.64 14.63 -26.99
C LYS A 516 9.52 14.71 -28.01
N GLU A 517 8.35 14.16 -27.75
CA GLU A 517 7.20 14.29 -28.64
C GLU A 517 6.83 15.75 -28.86
N ASP A 518 6.85 16.55 -27.80
CA ASP A 518 6.56 17.98 -27.82
C ASP A 518 7.78 18.84 -28.18
N GLN A 519 9.00 18.27 -28.20
CA GLN A 519 10.28 18.96 -28.39
C GLN A 519 10.39 20.24 -27.53
N PHE A 520 10.02 20.13 -26.27
CA PHE A 520 9.97 21.25 -25.35
C PHE A 520 10.35 20.79 -23.92
N THR A 521 10.91 21.72 -23.16
CA THR A 521 11.12 21.54 -21.73
C THR A 521 10.12 22.38 -20.98
N ASP A 522 9.17 21.74 -20.32
CA ASP A 522 8.30 22.39 -19.35
C ASP A 522 9.13 22.85 -18.16
N HIS A 523 8.82 24.01 -17.61
CA HIS A 523 9.48 24.52 -16.43
C HIS A 523 8.48 25.15 -15.48
N LEU A 524 8.52 24.67 -14.23
CA LEU A 524 7.57 24.96 -13.19
C LEU A 524 8.27 25.49 -11.95
N GLY A 525 7.65 26.47 -11.29
CA GLY A 525 7.92 26.83 -9.92
C GLY A 525 6.84 26.24 -8.99
N VAL A 526 7.24 25.78 -7.83
CA VAL A 526 6.38 25.22 -6.80
C VAL A 526 6.58 25.97 -5.50
N LEU A 527 5.48 26.28 -4.81
CA LEU A 527 5.45 26.82 -3.46
C LEU A 527 4.34 26.10 -2.69
N GLY A 528 4.65 25.60 -1.52
CA GLY A 528 3.64 24.93 -0.71
C GLY A 528 3.87 25.11 0.78
N LEU A 529 2.79 24.90 1.53
CA LEU A 529 2.73 24.97 2.98
C LEU A 529 2.02 23.74 3.50
N ASN A 530 2.64 23.03 4.43
CA ASN A 530 2.05 21.94 5.20
C ASN A 530 1.94 22.36 6.66
N MET A 531 0.82 22.05 7.29
CA MET A 531 0.63 22.25 8.73
C MET A 531 0.00 20.99 9.33
N PHE A 532 0.57 20.51 10.41
CA PHE A 532 0.07 19.43 11.20
C PHE A 532 -0.30 19.91 12.61
N PHE A 533 -1.49 19.56 13.06
CA PHE A 533 -2.04 20.03 14.32
C PHE A 533 -2.10 18.89 15.33
N ARG A 534 -1.94 19.22 16.64
CA ARG A 534 -1.91 18.23 17.71
C ARG A 534 -3.21 17.45 17.87
N ASP A 535 -4.34 18.03 17.46
CA ASP A 535 -5.64 17.37 17.44
C ASP A 535 -5.84 16.47 16.21
N ASN A 536 -4.74 16.01 15.61
CA ASN A 536 -4.75 15.07 14.48
C ASN A 536 -5.52 15.56 13.25
N TRP A 537 -5.28 16.81 12.87
CA TRP A 537 -5.71 17.29 11.57
C TRP A 537 -4.56 17.92 10.80
N ARG A 538 -4.66 17.90 9.48
CA ARG A 538 -3.64 18.35 8.54
C ARG A 538 -4.22 19.31 7.54
N TYR A 539 -3.40 20.26 7.15
CA TYR A 539 -3.68 21.23 6.12
C TYR A 539 -2.51 21.29 5.14
N GLU A 540 -2.80 21.25 3.85
CA GLU A 540 -1.80 21.41 2.80
C GLU A 540 -2.32 22.35 1.73
N ILE A 541 -1.51 23.33 1.32
CA ILE A 541 -1.77 24.17 0.16
C ILE A 541 -0.54 24.15 -0.73
N VAL A 542 -0.75 23.96 -2.05
CA VAL A 542 0.31 23.95 -3.04
C VAL A 542 -0.07 24.88 -4.18
N PHE A 543 0.88 25.71 -4.58
CA PHE A 543 0.79 26.56 -5.75
C PHE A 543 1.89 26.14 -6.74
N VAL A 544 1.50 25.91 -8.00
CA VAL A 544 2.40 25.59 -9.10
C VAL A 544 2.17 26.59 -10.22
N SER A 545 3.24 27.07 -10.84
CA SER A 545 3.12 27.93 -12.02
C SER A 545 4.29 27.73 -12.97
N GLY A 546 4.02 27.78 -14.27
CA GLY A 546 5.07 27.59 -15.26
C GLY A 546 4.61 27.64 -16.71
N LYS A 547 5.49 27.22 -17.57
CA LYS A 547 5.26 27.14 -19.02
C LYS A 547 5.29 25.68 -19.46
N PHE A 548 4.31 25.34 -20.25
CA PHE A 548 4.07 24.01 -20.79
C PHE A 548 3.94 24.04 -22.30
N LYS A 549 4.19 22.90 -22.93
CA LYS A 549 3.81 22.62 -24.29
C LYS A 549 3.14 21.25 -24.36
N GLU A 550 1.95 21.20 -24.92
CA GLU A 550 1.25 19.97 -25.25
C GLU A 550 0.90 20.00 -26.73
N LEU A 551 1.37 18.97 -27.45
CA LEU A 551 1.32 18.95 -28.90
C LEU A 551 1.98 20.22 -29.47
N ASP A 552 1.29 21.01 -30.29
CA ASP A 552 1.83 22.27 -30.87
C ASP A 552 1.43 23.53 -30.04
N LYS A 553 0.77 23.37 -28.89
CA LYS A 553 0.25 24.51 -28.10
C LYS A 553 1.15 24.81 -26.92
N LYS A 554 1.79 25.98 -26.89
CA LYS A 554 2.53 26.51 -25.74
C LYS A 554 1.59 27.36 -24.90
N PHE A 555 1.64 27.17 -23.57
CA PHE A 555 0.80 27.93 -22.64
C PHE A 555 1.47 28.14 -21.29
N ASN A 556 1.02 29.16 -20.57
CA ASN A 556 1.32 29.31 -19.17
C ASN A 556 0.23 28.57 -18.38
N SER A 557 0.65 27.72 -17.45
CA SER A 557 -0.24 27.07 -16.52
C SER A 557 0.00 27.58 -15.11
N TYR A 558 -1.03 27.55 -14.32
CA TYR A 558 -0.97 27.69 -12.88
C TYR A 558 -1.99 26.75 -12.25
N GLU A 559 -1.59 26.22 -11.13
CA GLU A 559 -2.43 25.33 -10.32
C GLU A 559 -2.36 25.77 -8.88
N ILE A 560 -3.50 25.75 -8.21
CA ILE A 560 -3.61 25.84 -6.75
C ILE A 560 -4.41 24.66 -6.26
N SER A 561 -3.89 23.94 -5.27
CA SER A 561 -4.56 22.83 -4.64
C SER A 561 -4.54 22.99 -3.12
N LEU A 562 -5.61 22.52 -2.50
CA LEU A 562 -5.83 22.53 -1.06
C LEU A 562 -6.30 21.15 -0.63
N GLY A 563 -5.64 20.57 0.37
CA GLY A 563 -6.01 19.35 1.04
C GLY A 563 -6.17 19.55 2.53
N THR A 564 -7.17 18.89 3.13
CA THR A 564 -7.36 18.86 4.58
C THR A 564 -7.77 17.46 5.00
N SER A 565 -7.15 16.97 6.07
CA SER A 565 -7.53 15.70 6.70
C SER A 565 -7.80 15.96 8.18
N ILE A 566 -8.98 15.60 8.64
CA ILE A 566 -9.49 15.86 9.99
C ILE A 566 -9.86 14.53 10.62
N ASN A 567 -9.06 14.09 11.61
CA ASN A 567 -9.23 12.85 12.35
C ASN A 567 -9.23 13.14 13.87
N THR A 568 -9.84 14.24 14.26
CA THR A 568 -9.90 14.72 15.65
C THR A 568 -10.89 13.97 16.52
N SER A 569 -11.70 13.12 15.93
CA SER A 569 -12.76 12.38 16.62
C SER A 569 -12.62 10.88 16.37
N PRO A 570 -12.76 10.03 17.39
CA PRO A 570 -12.81 8.59 17.21
C PRO A 570 -14.06 8.10 16.45
N THR A 571 -15.10 8.94 16.36
CA THR A 571 -16.38 8.57 15.74
C THR A 571 -16.52 8.98 14.30
N TRP A 572 -15.76 9.97 13.83
CA TRP A 572 -15.82 10.41 12.45
C TRP A 572 -14.47 10.93 11.92
N SER A 573 -14.30 10.85 10.63
CA SER A 573 -13.17 11.41 9.89
C SER A 573 -13.65 12.12 8.64
N LEU A 574 -12.93 13.17 8.24
CA LEU A 574 -13.22 13.95 7.04
C LEU A 574 -11.92 14.31 6.32
N ASP A 575 -11.80 13.86 5.08
CA ASP A 575 -10.78 14.35 4.16
C ASP A 575 -11.43 15.23 3.12
N THR A 576 -10.81 16.37 2.78
CA THR A 576 -11.27 17.25 1.71
C THR A 576 -10.13 17.59 0.77
N TRP A 577 -10.44 17.77 -0.50
CA TRP A 577 -9.51 18.22 -1.52
C TRP A 577 -10.22 19.13 -2.51
N THR A 578 -9.54 20.17 -2.92
CA THR A 578 -10.02 21.06 -3.96
C THR A 578 -8.85 21.66 -4.72
N GLY A 579 -9.07 22.00 -5.95
CA GLY A 579 -8.05 22.65 -6.75
C GLY A 579 -8.61 23.31 -8.00
N TYR A 580 -7.74 24.13 -8.58
CA TYR A 580 -7.97 24.83 -9.83
C TYR A 580 -6.68 24.81 -10.64
N SER A 581 -6.79 24.49 -11.91
CA SER A 581 -5.66 24.45 -12.83
C SER A 581 -6.07 25.00 -14.20
N LYS A 582 -5.09 25.53 -14.95
CA LYS A 582 -5.25 25.76 -16.37
C LYS A 582 -4.40 24.74 -17.10
N THR A 583 -5.03 23.81 -17.82
CA THR A 583 -4.38 22.66 -18.42
C THR A 583 -4.97 22.29 -19.78
N TYR A 584 -4.28 21.41 -20.50
CA TYR A 584 -4.79 20.82 -21.74
C TYR A 584 -5.68 19.62 -21.44
N ASN A 585 -6.89 19.63 -21.96
CA ASN A 585 -7.83 18.51 -21.85
C ASN A 585 -7.73 17.64 -23.12
N PHE A 586 -7.11 16.48 -23.01
CA PHE A 586 -6.92 15.53 -24.12
C PHE A 586 -8.24 14.91 -24.62
N LEU A 587 -9.25 14.79 -23.76
CA LEU A 587 -10.56 14.28 -24.18
C LEU A 587 -11.30 15.27 -25.09
N ARG A 588 -11.06 16.54 -24.89
CA ARG A 588 -11.75 17.63 -25.62
C ARG A 588 -10.87 18.37 -26.63
N ASP A 589 -9.56 18.06 -26.64
CA ASP A 589 -8.56 18.61 -27.57
C ASP A 589 -8.43 20.15 -27.53
N TYR A 590 -8.50 20.74 -26.31
CA TYR A 590 -8.27 22.16 -26.12
C TYR A 590 -7.68 22.52 -24.76
N LEU A 591 -7.13 23.74 -24.66
CA LEU A 591 -6.66 24.34 -23.42
C LEU A 591 -7.80 25.08 -22.73
N ALA A 592 -8.09 24.73 -21.48
CA ALA A 592 -9.10 25.40 -20.65
C ALA A 592 -8.76 25.31 -19.17
N PHE A 593 -9.59 25.92 -18.32
CA PHE A 593 -9.49 25.67 -16.90
C PHE A 593 -10.09 24.31 -16.55
N TYR A 594 -9.57 23.75 -15.48
CA TYR A 594 -10.04 22.52 -14.86
C TYR A 594 -10.04 22.72 -13.34
N SER A 595 -11.15 22.41 -12.69
CA SER A 595 -11.26 22.46 -11.23
C SER A 595 -11.78 21.16 -10.70
N TRP A 596 -11.39 20.82 -9.51
CA TRP A 596 -11.91 19.67 -8.78
C TRP A 596 -12.19 20.03 -7.33
N ALA A 597 -13.18 19.40 -6.76
CA ALA A 597 -13.47 19.46 -5.35
C ALA A 597 -14.07 18.14 -4.90
N GLY A 598 -13.70 17.68 -3.72
CA GLY A 598 -14.22 16.44 -3.19
C GLY A 598 -14.04 16.34 -1.69
N PHE A 599 -14.69 15.34 -1.14
CA PHE A 599 -14.52 14.95 0.26
C PHE A 599 -14.74 13.44 0.43
N SER A 600 -14.11 12.89 1.48
CA SER A 600 -14.39 11.55 2.00
C SER A 600 -14.78 11.69 3.46
N PHE A 601 -15.96 11.22 3.80
CA PHE A 601 -16.51 11.26 5.15
C PHE A 601 -16.77 9.85 5.64
N SER A 602 -16.35 9.54 6.86
CA SER A 602 -16.62 8.28 7.55
C SER A 602 -17.19 8.57 8.92
N PHE A 603 -18.24 7.86 9.30
CA PHE A 603 -18.93 8.00 10.58
C PHE A 603 -19.21 6.63 11.20
N LYS A 604 -18.77 6.45 12.43
CA LYS A 604 -19.03 5.29 13.25
C LYS A 604 -20.35 5.49 13.99
N ALA A 605 -21.41 4.90 13.45
CA ALA A 605 -22.76 4.99 14.03
C ALA A 605 -22.94 4.08 15.26
N ALA A 606 -22.18 2.98 15.34
CA ALA A 606 -22.08 2.04 16.46
C ALA A 606 -20.75 1.30 16.37
N GLU A 607 -20.39 0.53 17.43
CA GLU A 607 -19.16 -0.29 17.44
C GLU A 607 -19.07 -1.23 16.25
N ILE A 608 -20.20 -1.77 15.80
CA ILE A 608 -20.31 -2.72 14.68
C ILE A 608 -20.69 -2.06 13.35
N LEU A 609 -20.99 -0.75 13.32
CA LEU A 609 -21.59 -0.08 12.16
C LEU A 609 -20.83 1.19 11.77
N ARG A 610 -20.32 1.20 10.53
CA ARG A 610 -19.71 2.35 9.89
C ARG A 610 -20.47 2.76 8.64
N LEU A 611 -20.77 4.05 8.53
CA LEU A 611 -21.35 4.69 7.37
C LEU A 611 -20.31 5.62 6.77
N GLY A 612 -20.33 5.81 5.46
CA GLY A 612 -19.46 6.81 4.86
C GLY A 612 -19.86 7.10 3.43
N THR A 613 -19.19 8.12 2.89
CA THR A 613 -19.35 8.50 1.49
C THR A 613 -18.10 9.20 1.00
N SER A 614 -17.73 8.98 -0.25
CA SER A 614 -16.88 9.89 -0.99
C SER A 614 -17.71 10.64 -2.03
N PHE A 615 -17.33 11.87 -2.26
CA PHE A 615 -17.94 12.73 -3.26
C PHE A 615 -16.86 13.50 -4.00
N ASP A 616 -16.93 13.51 -5.32
CA ASP A 616 -16.04 14.25 -6.20
C ASP A 616 -16.85 15.05 -7.23
N ALA A 617 -16.38 16.24 -7.53
CA ALA A 617 -16.87 17.08 -8.60
C ALA A 617 -15.69 17.53 -9.47
N TRP A 618 -15.74 17.24 -10.76
CA TRP A 618 -14.77 17.69 -11.75
C TRP A 618 -15.43 18.67 -12.69
N ILE A 619 -14.87 19.88 -12.75
CA ILE A 619 -15.41 21.00 -13.52
C ILE A 619 -14.48 21.26 -14.71
N GLU A 620 -14.93 20.94 -15.88
CA GLU A 620 -14.20 21.18 -17.12
C GLU A 620 -14.65 22.52 -17.71
N GLY A 621 -13.68 23.39 -18.01
CA GLY A 621 -13.93 24.64 -18.72
C GLY A 621 -13.80 24.47 -20.23
N ASN A 622 -14.22 25.52 -20.95
CA ASN A 622 -13.96 25.63 -22.39
C ASN A 622 -13.02 26.82 -22.68
N PRO A 623 -12.52 26.97 -23.92
CA PRO A 623 -11.59 28.05 -24.29
C PRO A 623 -12.13 29.47 -24.04
N TYR A 624 -13.44 29.64 -23.88
CA TYR A 624 -14.10 30.91 -23.58
C TYR A 624 -14.29 31.18 -22.08
N ASN A 625 -13.61 30.37 -21.21
CA ASN A 625 -13.73 30.44 -19.75
C ASN A 625 -15.14 30.18 -19.21
N LYS A 626 -15.93 29.38 -19.92
CA LYS A 626 -17.24 28.91 -19.46
C LYS A 626 -17.13 27.46 -19.02
N ILE A 627 -17.99 27.05 -18.10
CA ILE A 627 -18.12 25.64 -17.71
C ILE A 627 -18.70 24.86 -18.91
N GLU A 628 -18.00 23.84 -19.32
CA GLU A 628 -18.39 22.92 -20.38
C GLU A 628 -19.14 21.73 -19.82
N GLU A 629 -18.59 21.14 -18.75
CA GLU A 629 -19.16 20.00 -18.07
C GLU A 629 -18.84 20.03 -16.58
N ILE A 630 -19.74 19.49 -15.77
CA ILE A 630 -19.44 19.11 -14.39
C ILE A 630 -19.80 17.64 -14.24
N THR A 631 -18.79 16.84 -13.92
CA THR A 631 -18.93 15.43 -13.61
C THR A 631 -18.97 15.27 -12.10
N TYR A 632 -20.04 14.70 -11.57
CA TYR A 632 -20.17 14.37 -10.16
C TYR A 632 -20.06 12.86 -9.96
N ASN A 633 -19.26 12.45 -8.98
CA ASN A 633 -19.23 11.08 -8.52
C ASN A 633 -19.57 11.03 -7.03
N ALA A 634 -20.50 10.18 -6.65
CA ALA A 634 -20.89 9.99 -5.25
C ALA A 634 -20.89 8.50 -4.91
N ARG A 635 -20.16 8.12 -3.85
CA ARG A 635 -19.99 6.73 -3.44
C ARG A 635 -20.34 6.53 -1.95
N PRO A 636 -21.62 6.57 -1.57
CA PRO A 636 -22.03 6.18 -0.23
C PRO A 636 -21.79 4.70 0.01
N TYR A 637 -21.42 4.35 1.24
CA TYR A 637 -21.26 2.98 1.68
C TYR A 637 -21.79 2.76 3.10
N PHE A 638 -22.11 1.51 3.35
CA PHE A 638 -22.51 0.95 4.63
C PHE A 638 -21.60 -0.25 4.91
N SER A 639 -20.99 -0.31 6.07
CA SER A 639 -20.16 -1.44 6.51
C SER A 639 -20.61 -1.89 7.90
N LEU A 640 -20.97 -3.17 8.01
CA LEU A 640 -21.40 -3.81 9.23
C LEU A 640 -20.44 -4.93 9.58
N THR A 641 -19.90 -4.91 10.79
CA THR A 641 -18.97 -5.92 11.33
C THR A 641 -19.52 -6.46 12.63
N PRO A 642 -20.47 -7.41 12.58
CA PRO A 642 -21.18 -7.90 13.78
C PRO A 642 -20.28 -8.59 14.80
N VAL A 643 -19.23 -9.24 14.31
CA VAL A 643 -18.14 -9.84 15.07
C VAL A 643 -16.84 -9.59 14.30
N ASN A 644 -15.71 -9.70 14.96
CA ASN A 644 -14.42 -9.58 14.29
C ASN A 644 -14.32 -10.58 13.14
N ASP A 645 -13.64 -10.18 12.08
CA ASP A 645 -13.40 -10.99 10.89
C ASP A 645 -14.65 -11.30 10.02
N LEU A 646 -15.84 -10.81 10.37
CA LEU A 646 -17.05 -10.87 9.53
C LEU A 646 -17.46 -9.48 9.08
N ASN A 647 -17.33 -9.19 7.80
CA ASN A 647 -17.67 -7.91 7.21
C ASN A 647 -18.78 -8.04 6.16
N LEU A 648 -19.79 -7.19 6.29
CA LEU A 648 -20.84 -6.97 5.30
C LEU A 648 -20.72 -5.53 4.79
N ARG A 649 -20.48 -5.36 3.51
CA ARG A 649 -20.35 -4.03 2.89
C ARG A 649 -21.29 -3.87 1.72
N LEU A 650 -22.01 -2.76 1.71
CA LEU A 650 -22.82 -2.31 0.57
C LEU A 650 -22.34 -0.94 0.15
N TYR A 651 -22.15 -0.72 -1.14
CA TYR A 651 -21.86 0.60 -1.69
C TYR A 651 -22.59 0.83 -3.01
N VAL A 652 -22.83 2.09 -3.29
CA VAL A 652 -23.38 2.52 -4.58
C VAL A 652 -22.48 3.63 -5.11
N ASP A 653 -21.92 3.45 -6.30
CA ASP A 653 -21.06 4.42 -6.98
C ASP A 653 -21.87 5.03 -8.13
N ASN A 654 -22.08 6.35 -8.10
CA ASN A 654 -22.96 7.06 -9.02
C ASN A 654 -22.19 8.12 -9.79
N LEU A 655 -22.25 8.08 -11.11
CA LEU A 655 -21.70 9.09 -12.00
C LEU A 655 -22.83 9.91 -12.64
N TYR A 656 -22.82 11.22 -12.39
CA TYR A 656 -23.82 12.15 -12.91
C TYR A 656 -23.13 13.24 -13.74
N LEU A 657 -23.69 13.56 -14.92
CA LEU A 657 -23.22 14.65 -15.79
C LEU A 657 -24.19 15.83 -15.76
N SER A 658 -23.65 17.04 -15.61
CA SER A 658 -24.44 18.25 -15.54
C SER A 658 -25.09 18.61 -16.88
N SER A 659 -24.45 18.32 -18.01
CA SER A 659 -24.94 18.58 -19.36
C SER A 659 -26.20 17.79 -19.69
N THR A 660 -26.21 16.51 -19.35
CA THR A 660 -27.36 15.65 -19.57
C THR A 660 -28.42 15.74 -18.46
N LYS A 661 -28.03 16.26 -17.29
CA LYS A 661 -28.81 16.27 -16.04
C LYS A 661 -29.32 14.89 -15.66
N LYS A 662 -28.51 13.87 -15.91
CA LYS A 662 -28.88 12.47 -15.71
C LYS A 662 -27.76 11.70 -15.05
N LEU A 663 -28.14 10.61 -14.37
CA LEU A 663 -27.23 9.59 -13.92
C LEU A 663 -26.77 8.78 -15.13
N GLU A 664 -25.47 8.81 -15.42
CA GLU A 664 -24.89 8.14 -16.59
C GLU A 664 -24.42 6.74 -16.26
N GLN A 665 -23.79 6.57 -15.09
CA GLN A 665 -23.32 5.26 -14.65
C GLN A 665 -23.69 5.02 -13.19
N MET A 666 -23.94 3.76 -12.86
CA MET A 666 -24.16 3.30 -11.50
C MET A 666 -23.50 1.94 -11.29
N ILE A 667 -22.71 1.82 -10.21
CA ILE A 667 -22.21 0.53 -9.74
C ILE A 667 -22.85 0.25 -8.38
N ILE A 668 -23.46 -0.90 -8.22
CA ILE A 668 -23.97 -1.38 -6.93
C ILE A 668 -23.10 -2.57 -6.55
N GLY A 669 -22.43 -2.49 -5.41
CA GLY A 669 -21.56 -3.56 -4.89
C GLY A 669 -22.01 -4.02 -3.51
N PHE A 670 -22.15 -5.33 -3.35
CA PHE A 670 -22.34 -5.99 -2.07
C PHE A 670 -21.20 -6.96 -1.84
N LEU A 671 -20.64 -6.95 -0.65
CA LEU A 671 -19.61 -7.89 -0.20
C LEU A 671 -20.00 -8.48 1.15
N PHE A 672 -19.98 -9.80 1.23
CA PHE A 672 -19.87 -10.58 2.44
C PHE A 672 -18.49 -11.20 2.47
N ALA A 673 -17.73 -10.98 3.54
CA ALA A 673 -16.40 -11.54 3.75
C ALA A 673 -16.30 -12.07 5.18
N TYR A 674 -15.94 -13.34 5.35
CA TYR A 674 -15.77 -13.97 6.64
C TYR A 674 -14.47 -14.77 6.69
N ASN A 675 -13.56 -14.34 7.55
CA ASN A 675 -12.36 -15.08 7.92
C ASN A 675 -12.68 -16.02 9.07
N PHE A 676 -13.02 -17.26 8.77
CA PHE A 676 -13.46 -18.24 9.78
C PHE A 676 -12.30 -19.00 10.45
N SER A 677 -11.08 -18.86 9.94
CA SER A 677 -9.83 -19.38 10.47
C SER A 677 -8.67 -18.63 9.81
N PRO A 678 -7.45 -18.56 10.38
CA PRO A 678 -6.32 -17.89 9.77
C PRO A 678 -6.17 -18.26 8.28
N LYS A 679 -6.04 -17.26 7.42
CA LYS A 679 -5.94 -17.39 5.95
C LYS A 679 -7.07 -18.20 5.27
N SER A 680 -8.20 -18.49 5.97
CA SER A 680 -9.35 -19.24 5.44
C SER A 680 -10.59 -18.34 5.37
N TRP A 681 -11.19 -18.26 4.19
CA TRP A 681 -12.19 -17.24 3.88
C TRP A 681 -13.39 -17.77 3.11
N ILE A 682 -14.54 -17.22 3.40
CA ILE A 682 -15.72 -17.27 2.54
C ILE A 682 -16.02 -15.85 2.06
N TYR A 683 -16.14 -15.68 0.76
CA TYR A 683 -16.55 -14.43 0.14
C TYR A 683 -17.80 -14.65 -0.72
N LEU A 684 -18.73 -13.71 -0.61
CA LEU A 684 -19.82 -13.55 -1.57
C LEU A 684 -19.82 -12.09 -2.02
N ALA A 685 -19.51 -11.88 -3.30
CA ALA A 685 -19.55 -10.54 -3.90
C ALA A 685 -20.64 -10.50 -4.96
N VAL A 686 -21.43 -9.45 -4.97
CA VAL A 686 -22.41 -9.17 -6.02
C VAL A 686 -22.14 -7.78 -6.53
N ASN A 687 -21.84 -7.65 -7.82
CA ASN A 687 -21.61 -6.38 -8.49
C ASN A 687 -22.56 -6.23 -9.66
N GLU A 688 -23.19 -5.07 -9.75
CA GLU A 688 -24.05 -4.68 -10.86
C GLU A 688 -23.55 -3.38 -11.45
N PHE A 689 -23.20 -3.39 -12.72
CA PHE A 689 -22.84 -2.18 -13.47
C PHE A 689 -23.97 -1.80 -14.40
N ARG A 690 -24.40 -0.56 -14.29
CA ARG A 690 -25.40 0.06 -15.18
C ARG A 690 -24.76 1.22 -15.91
N ASP A 691 -25.07 1.33 -17.18
CA ASP A 691 -24.65 2.44 -18.03
C ASP A 691 -25.84 2.98 -18.82
N ARG A 692 -25.78 4.28 -19.15
CA ARG A 692 -26.81 4.93 -19.94
C ARG A 692 -26.50 4.78 -21.42
N SER A 693 -27.25 3.97 -22.09
CA SER A 693 -27.14 3.74 -23.52
C SER A 693 -28.46 3.94 -24.24
N PRO A 694 -28.42 4.30 -25.53
CA PRO A 694 -29.63 4.35 -26.35
C PRO A 694 -30.18 2.92 -26.54
N GLU A 695 -31.45 2.75 -26.24
CA GLU A 695 -32.21 1.52 -26.49
C GLU A 695 -33.40 1.84 -27.39
N PHE A 696 -33.63 1.03 -28.38
CA PHE A 696 -34.79 1.15 -29.23
C PHE A 696 -36.02 0.53 -28.53
N ASP A 697 -37.02 1.38 -28.22
CA ASP A 697 -38.32 0.93 -27.72
C ASP A 697 -39.20 0.53 -28.94
N PRO A 698 -39.41 -0.75 -29.18
CA PRO A 698 -40.17 -1.23 -30.35
C PRO A 698 -41.69 -0.91 -30.23
N VAL A 699 -42.20 -0.69 -29.01
CA VAL A 699 -43.59 -0.38 -28.76
C VAL A 699 -43.93 1.09 -29.13
N ARG A 700 -43.00 2.00 -28.77
CA ARG A 700 -43.14 3.44 -29.03
C ARG A 700 -42.46 3.87 -30.33
N ASN A 701 -41.68 2.99 -30.94
CA ASN A 701 -40.84 3.24 -32.12
C ASN A 701 -39.91 4.46 -31.95
N ILE A 702 -39.31 4.57 -30.76
CA ILE A 702 -38.38 5.67 -30.39
C ILE A 702 -37.11 5.10 -29.81
N LEU A 703 -36.01 5.85 -29.98
CA LEU A 703 -34.74 5.59 -29.30
C LEU A 703 -34.77 6.28 -27.95
N GLU A 704 -34.95 5.54 -26.88
CA GLU A 704 -34.87 6.05 -25.51
C GLU A 704 -33.50 5.75 -24.90
N THR A 705 -32.91 6.77 -24.23
CA THR A 705 -31.67 6.60 -23.47
C THR A 705 -32.02 6.30 -22.03
N ARG A 706 -31.83 5.06 -21.62
CA ARG A 706 -32.10 4.58 -20.25
C ARG A 706 -30.84 4.05 -19.57
N LEU A 707 -30.90 3.96 -18.26
CA LEU A 707 -29.86 3.31 -17.46
C LEU A 707 -30.11 1.79 -17.47
N HIS A 708 -29.28 1.05 -18.21
CA HIS A 708 -29.40 -0.40 -18.39
C HIS A 708 -28.39 -1.17 -17.58
N VAL A 709 -28.72 -2.38 -17.18
CA VAL A 709 -27.78 -3.32 -16.60
C VAL A 709 -26.87 -3.84 -17.72
N MET A 710 -25.64 -3.35 -17.75
CA MET A 710 -24.62 -3.81 -18.69
C MET A 710 -23.94 -5.10 -18.24
N ASN A 711 -23.74 -5.24 -16.93
CA ASN A 711 -23.13 -6.40 -16.34
C ASN A 711 -23.67 -6.62 -14.92
N ARG A 712 -23.95 -7.85 -14.57
CA ARG A 712 -24.24 -8.27 -13.20
C ARG A 712 -23.52 -9.57 -12.94
N ALA A 713 -22.70 -9.61 -11.93
CA ALA A 713 -21.95 -10.79 -11.56
C ALA A 713 -22.09 -11.07 -10.06
N ALA A 714 -22.28 -12.32 -9.72
CA ALA A 714 -22.16 -12.81 -8.36
C ALA A 714 -21.00 -13.79 -8.30
N VAL A 715 -20.12 -13.64 -7.33
CA VAL A 715 -18.94 -14.49 -7.12
C VAL A 715 -19.02 -15.06 -5.72
N LEU A 716 -19.08 -16.37 -5.61
CA LEU A 716 -18.89 -17.12 -4.38
C LEU A 716 -17.50 -17.72 -4.39
N LYS A 717 -16.69 -17.45 -3.37
CA LYS A 717 -15.33 -17.97 -3.23
C LYS A 717 -15.15 -18.57 -1.86
N LEU A 718 -14.57 -19.76 -1.84
CA LEU A 718 -14.11 -20.44 -0.62
C LEU A 718 -12.62 -20.70 -0.76
N LYS A 719 -11.84 -20.24 0.20
CA LYS A 719 -10.42 -20.52 0.38
C LYS A 719 -10.23 -21.18 1.75
N TYR A 720 -9.54 -22.29 1.80
CA TYR A 720 -9.27 -23.00 3.05
C TYR A 720 -7.79 -23.31 3.19
N LEU A 721 -7.24 -23.13 4.38
CA LEU A 721 -5.86 -23.48 4.70
C LEU A 721 -5.79 -24.89 5.31
N TYR A 722 -5.04 -25.78 4.65
CA TYR A 722 -4.50 -27.00 5.26
C TYR A 722 -3.04 -26.75 5.62
N TYR A 723 -2.68 -26.98 6.85
CA TYR A 723 -1.36 -26.71 7.36
C TYR A 723 -0.71 -27.98 7.95
N PHE A 724 0.51 -28.34 7.48
CA PHE A 724 1.22 -29.58 7.80
C PHE A 724 2.54 -29.30 8.52
#